data_ad0c22560bc33e112f723e56d09dee59
#
_entry.id   ad0c22560bc33e112f723e56d09dee59
#
_cell.length_a   1.000
_cell.length_b   1.000
_cell.length_c   1.000
_cell.angle_alpha   90.00
_cell.angle_beta   90.00
_cell.angle_gamma   90.00
#
_symmetry.space_group_name_H-M   'P 1'
#
loop_
_entity.id
_entity.type
_entity.pdbx_description
1 polymer ?
#
loop_
_entity_poly.entity_id
_entity_poly.type
_entity_poly.pdbx_seq_one_letter_code
_entity_poly.pdbx_strand_id
1 'polypeptide(L)'
;MQKGENFVIYKLNRDNYRDFSALNINRLPGRAYSIPFRELSRLKKTDCLTERYKSDMVTVLSGEWDFKYYETQNVLPYEMDTERIRFDKIQVPSTWQRTGYREPVYLNTRYEFHLFPPELPKEVAVGVYRKKITVDDKTKTHIISFLGFSACLELYVNGEFCGYGEGSHNSAEFDISNMLISGENELLCVVYRWSTGTYLECQDMFRENGIFRDVLLYTYDKAYINDYEVKTRLNGGKEYDLDIDVFLEGEAAGKKVSAELFSGRKKICSDEKDADVCVKFSFSALDVKEWTAETPNVYELYLTLKDGDDTLCTVRNYTGFKHIEILGDVFKFNCEKIKFKGVNHHDSNAKTGYVMSAADIKKDLVLMKELNVNSIRTSHYPPDPMLITLADIMGFYIIDEADIETHGCGSLGKYNLYKPNFISNDRSWAPRYVDRVSRMYFRDRNHPSITMWSLGNESGGYKCQDKCYEFLKSVCPEIPVHYEGAIRTKRVGYDVISEMYTDIENVIKTAKGTRGKKYFEKPFFLCEYCHAMGVGPGALEEYWDVFYSSDKLMGGCIWEWCDHAVYHGKDDKKYKYEYTYGGDHGEEMHDKNFCVDGLVFPDRTLHTGALEMKHAYRPVRSVVSGGNTLLLTNTYRFLSTDVLTVKWELCFDCEKVKDGVIDKVIAPSATAEVTLPLGRIPSDRLVTLNIFYEDKNGAEISREQHVLCDAPAAIETGDKKVLLTESDSAYSAEFDNGKIEFSRSTGEILSYTADSTELISKTPLSGISGFLPNIYRAPSDNEEVNPIPKWNREKLARVKAVYKGMRAESEEKEVKITAYYDMTDGKRLYYKSFIEYTVFSDGTVKVRSSLARKRYGWKELPRFGLTAELPKEFSNVKYLGRGPYENLCDFNGQSPIGLYKTTVKEMHVDYIKPQDNGNHGAVRFAEFTDGNGKGLAFLGAPKFSFSAHDYTQKILCAARHREDVIHEDTTFVSIDGFVRGTGTASCGQDTLMKYRFVLDDTIEFRFAMKPITR
;
A
#
# COMPACT_ATOMS: atom_id res chain seq x y z
N MET A 1 1.09 -26.69 61.69
CA MET A 1 0.77 -25.33 61.26
C MET A 1 0.51 -25.40 59.77
N GLN A 2 -0.77 -25.34 59.35
CA GLN A 2 -1.12 -25.26 57.95
C GLN A 2 -0.55 -23.94 57.40
N LYS A 3 0.20 -24.03 56.30
CA LYS A 3 0.52 -22.82 55.52
C LYS A 3 -0.82 -22.23 55.08
N GLY A 4 -1.16 -21.05 55.61
CA GLY A 4 -2.28 -20.27 55.05
C GLY A 4 -1.97 -19.94 53.61
N GLU A 5 -2.78 -20.49 52.73
CA GLU A 5 -2.80 -20.04 51.34
C GLU A 5 -3.26 -18.58 51.37
N ASN A 6 -2.34 -17.63 51.04
CA ASN A 6 -2.67 -16.22 50.87
C ASN A 6 -3.46 -16.13 49.56
N PHE A 7 -4.77 -16.16 49.65
CA PHE A 7 -5.65 -15.88 48.52
C PHE A 7 -5.49 -14.41 48.13
N VAL A 8 -5.10 -14.18 46.90
CA VAL A 8 -5.03 -12.83 46.33
C VAL A 8 -6.39 -12.46 45.79
N ILE A 9 -7.05 -11.49 46.41
CA ILE A 9 -8.35 -10.97 45.98
C ILE A 9 -8.15 -9.58 45.41
N TYR A 10 -8.54 -9.39 44.17
CA TYR A 10 -8.47 -8.09 43.46
C TYR A 10 -9.80 -7.35 43.58
N LYS A 11 -9.74 -6.12 44.08
CA LYS A 11 -10.87 -5.18 43.97
C LYS A 11 -10.76 -4.41 42.68
N LEU A 12 -11.58 -4.78 41.70
CA LEU A 12 -11.50 -4.20 40.37
C LEU A 12 -12.17 -2.80 40.35
N ASN A 13 -11.41 -1.82 39.85
CA ASN A 13 -12.00 -0.55 39.45
C ASN A 13 -12.71 -0.78 38.12
N ARG A 14 -13.97 -0.39 38.01
CA ARG A 14 -14.79 -0.69 36.83
C ARG A 14 -15.26 0.58 36.13
N ASP A 15 -14.68 1.72 36.43
CA ASP A 15 -15.17 3.02 35.96
C ASP A 15 -14.10 3.82 35.19
N ASN A 16 -12.82 3.54 35.33
CA ASN A 16 -11.75 4.33 34.70
C ASN A 16 -11.93 4.41 33.18
N TYR A 17 -12.27 3.28 32.52
CA TYR A 17 -12.42 3.23 31.07
C TYR A 17 -13.52 4.15 30.51
N ARG A 18 -14.50 4.51 31.34
CA ARG A 18 -15.62 5.41 31.00
C ARG A 18 -15.54 6.80 31.63
N ASP A 19 -14.61 6.99 32.56
CA ASP A 19 -14.42 8.30 33.19
C ASP A 19 -13.63 9.22 32.29
N PHE A 20 -14.28 10.23 31.74
CA PHE A 20 -13.63 11.18 30.85
C PHE A 20 -12.51 11.99 31.54
N SER A 21 -12.48 12.08 32.85
CA SER A 21 -11.40 12.72 33.60
C SER A 21 -10.16 11.81 33.77
N ALA A 22 -10.33 10.47 33.67
CA ALA A 22 -9.26 9.50 33.79
C ALA A 22 -8.54 9.31 32.44
N LEU A 23 -7.41 9.94 32.24
CA LEU A 23 -6.56 9.76 31.06
C LEU A 23 -5.41 8.78 31.34
N ASN A 24 -4.66 9.02 32.39
CA ASN A 24 -3.55 8.21 32.88
C ASN A 24 -3.56 8.21 34.41
N ILE A 25 -3.49 7.04 35.03
CA ILE A 25 -3.34 6.90 36.47
C ILE A 25 -2.06 6.13 36.75
N ASN A 26 -1.10 6.75 37.43
CA ASN A 26 0.20 6.18 37.74
C ASN A 26 1.00 5.67 36.51
N ARG A 27 0.58 5.98 35.31
CA ARG A 27 1.33 5.70 34.08
C ARG A 27 2.49 6.67 33.99
N LEU A 28 3.70 6.13 33.79
CA LEU A 28 4.90 6.94 33.67
C LEU A 28 4.85 7.85 32.42
N PRO A 29 5.57 8.99 32.44
CA PRO A 29 5.75 9.83 31.26
C PRO A 29 6.33 9.04 30.08
N GLY A 30 6.06 9.51 28.86
CA GLY A 30 6.73 8.97 27.67
C GLY A 30 8.23 9.22 27.73
N ARG A 31 9.02 8.26 27.23
CA ARG A 31 10.48 8.33 27.17
C ARG A 31 11.00 7.65 25.89
N ALA A 32 12.27 7.88 25.57
CA ALA A 32 12.93 7.23 24.45
C ALA A 32 12.91 5.70 24.64
N TYR A 33 12.49 5.01 23.57
CA TYR A 33 12.52 3.54 23.57
C TYR A 33 13.97 3.05 23.57
N SER A 34 14.33 2.25 24.54
CA SER A 34 15.66 1.64 24.64
C SER A 34 15.64 0.33 25.39
N ILE A 35 16.60 -0.52 25.09
CA ILE A 35 16.83 -1.79 25.81
C ILE A 35 18.14 -1.65 26.60
N PRO A 36 18.09 -1.54 27.92
CA PRO A 36 19.27 -1.39 28.79
C PRO A 36 20.04 -2.70 28.96
N PHE A 37 21.33 -2.61 29.16
CA PHE A 37 22.25 -3.72 29.46
C PHE A 37 23.16 -3.35 30.61
N ARG A 38 23.64 -4.35 31.39
CA ARG A 38 24.67 -4.11 32.37
C ARG A 38 26.06 -4.01 31.76
N GLU A 39 26.31 -4.72 30.65
CA GLU A 39 27.62 -4.77 30.03
C GLU A 39 27.63 -4.17 28.63
N LEU A 40 28.39 -3.11 28.42
CA LEU A 40 28.62 -2.49 27.12
C LEU A 40 29.20 -3.51 26.12
N SER A 41 30.06 -4.42 26.56
CA SER A 41 30.67 -5.44 25.71
C SER A 41 29.62 -6.42 25.11
N ARG A 42 28.57 -6.71 25.87
CA ARG A 42 27.43 -7.53 25.46
C ARG A 42 26.52 -6.75 24.51
N LEU A 43 26.16 -5.52 24.88
CA LEU A 43 25.34 -4.66 24.04
C LEU A 43 25.94 -4.46 22.64
N LYS A 44 27.25 -4.23 22.53
CA LYS A 44 27.97 -4.08 21.26
C LYS A 44 27.91 -5.32 20.35
N LYS A 45 27.66 -6.49 20.90
CA LYS A 45 27.55 -7.76 20.14
C LYS A 45 26.11 -8.16 19.82
N THR A 46 25.13 -7.52 20.45
CA THR A 46 23.71 -7.85 20.31
C THR A 46 23.14 -7.26 19.02
N ASP A 47 22.62 -8.13 18.16
CA ASP A 47 21.89 -7.73 16.97
C ASP A 47 20.49 -7.22 17.33
N CYS A 48 20.14 -6.02 16.89
CA CYS A 48 18.88 -5.38 17.27
C CYS A 48 17.63 -6.09 16.71
N LEU A 49 17.77 -6.85 15.62
CA LEU A 49 16.64 -7.54 14.99
C LEU A 49 16.43 -8.93 15.60
N THR A 50 17.47 -9.76 15.64
CA THR A 50 17.37 -11.17 16.02
C THR A 50 17.49 -11.40 17.52
N GLU A 51 18.08 -10.44 18.24
CA GLU A 51 18.35 -10.50 19.67
C GLU A 51 17.77 -9.28 20.41
N ARG A 52 16.65 -8.72 19.89
CA ARG A 52 16.05 -7.46 20.34
C ARG A 52 15.99 -7.28 21.85
N TYR A 53 15.62 -8.32 22.59
CA TYR A 53 15.45 -8.29 24.05
C TYR A 53 16.44 -9.14 24.82
N LYS A 54 17.57 -9.52 24.22
CA LYS A 54 18.58 -10.38 24.86
C LYS A 54 19.46 -9.62 25.86
N SER A 55 18.78 -8.92 26.75
CA SER A 55 19.38 -8.16 27.83
C SER A 55 19.27 -8.91 29.16
N ASP A 56 20.20 -8.64 30.06
CA ASP A 56 20.18 -9.09 31.47
C ASP A 56 19.37 -8.14 32.39
N MET A 57 18.90 -7.03 31.85
CA MET A 57 18.07 -6.05 32.56
C MET A 57 16.60 -6.06 32.09
N VAL A 58 16.25 -6.93 31.12
CA VAL A 58 14.90 -7.03 30.56
C VAL A 58 14.42 -8.46 30.60
N THR A 59 13.29 -8.68 31.25
CA THR A 59 12.54 -9.94 31.19
C THR A 59 11.38 -9.78 30.21
N VAL A 60 11.33 -10.63 29.19
CA VAL A 60 10.21 -10.65 28.24
C VAL A 60 9.05 -11.39 28.88
N LEU A 61 7.96 -10.70 29.13
CA LEU A 61 6.73 -11.29 29.70
C LEU A 61 5.77 -11.78 28.61
N SER A 62 6.04 -11.49 27.33
CA SER A 62 5.34 -12.09 26.20
C SER A 62 5.33 -13.62 26.27
N GLY A 63 4.42 -14.26 25.55
CA GLY A 63 4.22 -15.72 25.57
C GLY A 63 2.85 -16.09 26.12
N GLU A 64 2.73 -17.26 26.74
CA GLU A 64 1.45 -17.76 27.26
C GLU A 64 1.06 -17.03 28.54
N TRP A 65 -0.18 -16.51 28.59
CA TRP A 65 -0.85 -15.93 29.75
C TRP A 65 -2.13 -16.68 30.07
N ASP A 66 -2.52 -16.69 31.33
CA ASP A 66 -3.88 -17.04 31.73
C ASP A 66 -4.85 -15.97 31.26
N PHE A 67 -6.00 -16.36 30.73
CA PHE A 67 -6.94 -15.42 30.13
C PHE A 67 -8.40 -15.78 30.45
N LYS A 68 -9.21 -14.75 30.74
CA LYS A 68 -10.65 -14.90 30.89
C LYS A 68 -11.36 -13.80 30.14
N TYR A 69 -12.16 -14.19 29.17
CA TYR A 69 -12.99 -13.29 28.39
C TYR A 69 -14.36 -13.12 29.00
N TYR A 70 -14.87 -11.91 29.04
CA TYR A 70 -16.23 -11.55 29.44
C TYR A 70 -16.88 -10.74 28.33
N GLU A 71 -18.07 -11.15 27.87
CA GLU A 71 -18.82 -10.45 26.83
C GLU A 71 -19.28 -9.05 27.24
N THR A 72 -19.45 -8.83 28.54
CA THR A 72 -19.83 -7.53 29.11
C THR A 72 -19.20 -7.33 30.47
N GLN A 73 -18.78 -6.09 30.75
CA GLN A 73 -18.29 -5.71 32.07
C GLN A 73 -19.34 -5.87 33.19
N ASN A 74 -20.61 -6.01 32.82
CA ASN A 74 -21.69 -6.19 33.82
C ASN A 74 -21.56 -7.50 34.61
N VAL A 75 -20.93 -8.54 34.02
CA VAL A 75 -20.69 -9.83 34.65
C VAL A 75 -19.27 -9.95 35.24
N LEU A 76 -18.44 -8.91 35.09
CA LEU A 76 -17.13 -8.86 35.73
C LEU A 76 -17.30 -8.71 37.23
N PRO A 77 -16.72 -9.58 38.09
CA PRO A 77 -16.86 -9.47 39.54
C PRO A 77 -16.20 -8.20 40.09
N TYR A 78 -16.76 -7.62 41.12
CA TYR A 78 -16.14 -6.48 41.87
C TYR A 78 -14.90 -6.95 42.64
N GLU A 79 -14.99 -8.15 43.21
CA GLU A 79 -13.88 -8.81 43.90
C GLU A 79 -13.55 -10.09 43.14
N MET A 80 -12.32 -10.18 42.63
CA MET A 80 -11.87 -11.30 41.83
C MET A 80 -10.86 -12.14 42.63
N ASP A 81 -11.26 -13.37 42.96
CA ASP A 81 -10.36 -14.40 43.50
C ASP A 81 -9.82 -15.21 42.32
N THR A 82 -8.56 -14.96 41.94
CA THR A 82 -7.97 -15.56 40.74
C THR A 82 -7.75 -17.06 40.84
N GLU A 83 -7.68 -17.63 42.04
CA GLU A 83 -7.56 -19.07 42.24
C GLU A 83 -8.90 -19.81 42.04
N ARG A 84 -10.04 -19.12 42.14
CA ARG A 84 -11.36 -19.68 41.89
C ARG A 84 -11.86 -19.51 40.47
N ILE A 85 -11.15 -18.74 39.66
CA ILE A 85 -11.52 -18.50 38.27
C ILE A 85 -10.86 -19.55 37.38
N ARG A 86 -11.65 -20.19 36.53
CA ARG A 86 -11.10 -21.00 35.46
C ARG A 86 -10.66 -20.09 34.32
N PHE A 87 -9.36 -19.94 34.17
CA PHE A 87 -8.71 -19.26 33.06
C PHE A 87 -8.52 -20.22 31.87
N ASP A 88 -8.66 -19.70 30.67
CA ASP A 88 -8.11 -20.27 29.45
C ASP A 88 -6.66 -19.80 29.27
N LYS A 89 -6.02 -20.18 28.17
CA LYS A 89 -4.68 -19.71 27.81
C LYS A 89 -4.76 -18.84 26.56
N ILE A 90 -4.00 -17.75 26.55
CA ILE A 90 -3.86 -16.87 25.38
C ILE A 90 -2.38 -16.55 25.16
N GLN A 91 -2.00 -16.45 23.90
CA GLN A 91 -0.69 -15.97 23.54
C GLN A 91 -0.65 -14.43 23.62
N VAL A 92 0.39 -13.84 24.19
CA VAL A 92 0.66 -12.41 24.18
C VAL A 92 2.03 -12.22 23.49
N PRO A 93 2.15 -11.36 22.48
CA PRO A 93 1.10 -10.52 21.90
C PRO A 93 0.07 -11.30 21.06
N SER A 94 -1.18 -10.87 21.11
CA SER A 94 -2.26 -11.33 20.22
C SER A 94 -3.48 -10.43 20.36
N THR A 95 -4.43 -10.59 19.44
CA THR A 95 -5.74 -9.94 19.51
C THR A 95 -6.85 -10.99 19.77
N TRP A 96 -7.94 -10.58 20.40
CA TRP A 96 -9.07 -11.45 20.69
C TRP A 96 -9.70 -12.01 19.41
N GLN A 97 -9.71 -11.21 18.36
CA GLN A 97 -10.28 -11.54 17.07
C GLN A 97 -9.47 -12.62 16.34
N ARG A 98 -8.16 -12.66 16.54
CA ARG A 98 -7.29 -13.68 15.93
C ARG A 98 -7.13 -14.95 16.79
N THR A 99 -7.62 -14.90 18.03
CA THR A 99 -7.56 -16.03 18.97
C THR A 99 -8.92 -16.66 19.25
N GLY A 100 -9.97 -16.26 18.51
CA GLY A 100 -11.27 -16.91 18.52
C GLY A 100 -12.24 -16.45 19.61
N TYR A 101 -11.92 -15.39 20.36
CA TYR A 101 -12.84 -14.85 21.38
C TYR A 101 -13.88 -13.88 20.79
N ARG A 102 -13.59 -13.32 19.62
CA ARG A 102 -14.49 -12.42 18.90
C ARG A 102 -14.29 -12.53 17.39
N GLU A 103 -15.31 -12.15 16.64
CA GLU A 103 -15.20 -12.02 15.19
C GLU A 103 -14.52 -10.69 14.83
N PRO A 104 -13.71 -10.68 13.77
CA PRO A 104 -13.18 -9.45 13.20
C PRO A 104 -14.30 -8.55 12.67
N VAL A 105 -14.11 -7.22 12.80
CA VAL A 105 -15.00 -6.20 12.23
C VAL A 105 -14.18 -5.21 11.45
N TYR A 106 -14.49 -5.00 10.17
CA TYR A 106 -13.85 -3.97 9.36
C TYR A 106 -14.75 -2.76 9.19
N LEU A 107 -14.24 -1.60 9.60
CA LEU A 107 -14.90 -0.30 9.41
C LEU A 107 -13.92 0.77 8.98
N ASN A 108 -14.30 1.55 7.95
CA ASN A 108 -13.57 2.72 7.51
C ASN A 108 -13.95 3.95 8.35
N THR A 109 -15.12 4.54 8.10
CA THR A 109 -15.50 5.88 8.61
C THR A 109 -16.47 5.84 9.76
N ARG A 110 -16.58 4.74 10.48
CA ARG A 110 -17.60 4.52 11.51
C ARG A 110 -17.03 3.89 12.77
N TYR A 111 -17.71 4.13 13.89
CA TYR A 111 -17.51 3.35 15.11
C TYR A 111 -18.45 2.15 15.13
N GLU A 112 -18.09 1.12 15.87
CA GLU A 112 -18.92 -0.06 16.08
C GLU A 112 -20.17 0.20 16.95
N PHE A 113 -20.37 1.43 17.40
CA PHE A 113 -21.43 1.81 18.33
C PHE A 113 -22.00 3.20 18.01
N HIS A 114 -23.18 3.50 18.57
CA HIS A 114 -23.79 4.82 18.42
C HIS A 114 -22.99 5.88 19.16
N LEU A 115 -22.76 6.99 18.49
CA LEU A 115 -21.92 8.07 18.97
C LEU A 115 -22.65 8.98 19.98
N PHE A 116 -22.06 9.07 21.17
CA PHE A 116 -22.45 9.98 22.23
C PHE A 116 -21.23 10.45 23.04
N PRO A 117 -20.16 10.96 22.41
CA PRO A 117 -18.93 11.29 23.12
C PRO A 117 -19.14 12.24 24.29
N PRO A 118 -18.57 11.96 25.48
CA PRO A 118 -17.64 10.86 25.77
C PRO A 118 -18.29 9.55 26.22
N GLU A 119 -19.61 9.44 26.20
CA GLU A 119 -20.35 8.26 26.68
C GLU A 119 -20.04 7.00 25.84
N LEU A 120 -19.94 5.88 26.51
CA LEU A 120 -19.71 4.56 25.90
C LEU A 120 -20.97 3.71 25.89
N PRO A 121 -21.02 2.63 25.09
CA PRO A 121 -22.07 1.64 25.17
C PRO A 121 -22.26 1.10 26.59
N LYS A 122 -23.50 0.70 26.92
CA LYS A 122 -23.83 0.11 28.22
C LYS A 122 -23.13 -1.19 28.48
N GLU A 123 -22.77 -1.92 27.43
CA GLU A 123 -22.08 -3.21 27.48
C GLU A 123 -20.75 -3.11 26.74
N VAL A 124 -19.69 -3.43 27.44
CA VAL A 124 -18.30 -3.41 26.94
C VAL A 124 -17.63 -4.72 27.27
N ALA A 125 -17.12 -5.41 26.28
CA ALA A 125 -16.39 -6.65 26.49
C ALA A 125 -15.06 -6.41 27.22
N VAL A 126 -14.61 -7.41 27.99
CA VAL A 126 -13.44 -7.32 28.85
C VAL A 126 -12.61 -8.59 28.76
N GLY A 127 -11.30 -8.42 28.57
CA GLY A 127 -10.31 -9.48 28.71
C GLY A 127 -9.52 -9.31 29.99
N VAL A 128 -9.51 -10.34 30.81
CA VAL A 128 -8.69 -10.38 32.04
C VAL A 128 -7.53 -11.32 31.82
N TYR A 129 -6.33 -10.77 31.93
CA TYR A 129 -5.07 -11.46 31.72
C TYR A 129 -4.36 -11.65 33.06
N ARG A 130 -3.82 -12.83 33.32
CA ARG A 130 -3.03 -13.12 34.53
C ARG A 130 -1.68 -13.67 34.15
N LYS A 131 -0.63 -13.17 34.82
CA LYS A 131 0.74 -13.67 34.66
C LYS A 131 1.41 -13.76 36.03
N LYS A 132 1.97 -14.93 36.36
CA LYS A 132 2.84 -15.11 37.50
C LYS A 132 4.28 -14.81 37.10
N ILE A 133 4.99 -14.04 37.88
CA ILE A 133 6.39 -13.68 37.68
C ILE A 133 7.18 -13.96 38.95
N THR A 134 8.47 -14.26 38.82
CA THR A 134 9.37 -14.42 39.98
C THR A 134 10.30 -13.20 40.05
N VAL A 135 10.39 -12.61 41.21
CA VAL A 135 11.27 -11.48 41.48
C VAL A 135 12.31 -11.91 42.52
N ASP A 136 13.57 -11.96 42.10
CA ASP A 136 14.67 -12.39 42.95
C ASP A 136 15.09 -11.29 43.92
N ASP A 137 15.12 -10.05 43.44
CA ASP A 137 15.57 -8.88 44.23
C ASP A 137 14.55 -7.74 44.12
N LYS A 138 13.70 -7.63 45.14
CA LYS A 138 12.72 -6.55 45.26
C LYS A 138 13.29 -5.18 45.62
N THR A 139 14.61 -5.10 45.93
CA THR A 139 15.25 -3.81 46.26
C THR A 139 15.59 -3.00 45.00
N LYS A 140 15.51 -3.63 43.83
CA LYS A 140 15.68 -3.00 42.51
C LYS A 140 14.43 -2.26 42.10
N THR A 141 14.59 -1.40 41.08
CA THR A 141 13.46 -0.74 40.43
C THR A 141 12.93 -1.64 39.30
N HIS A 142 11.63 -1.89 39.34
CA HIS A 142 10.94 -2.75 38.38
C HIS A 142 9.86 -1.97 37.62
N ILE A 143 10.07 -1.76 36.32
CA ILE A 143 9.13 -1.04 35.45
C ILE A 143 8.56 -2.03 34.46
N ILE A 144 7.24 -2.23 34.46
CA ILE A 144 6.55 -3.01 33.44
C ILE A 144 6.14 -2.09 32.29
N SER A 145 6.39 -2.53 31.03
CA SER A 145 6.08 -1.80 29.82
C SER A 145 5.20 -2.64 28.90
N PHE A 146 4.04 -2.13 28.57
CA PHE A 146 3.16 -2.65 27.54
C PHE A 146 3.38 -1.80 26.28
N LEU A 147 3.94 -2.37 25.22
CA LEU A 147 4.26 -1.61 24.00
C LEU A 147 3.04 -1.28 23.13
N GLY A 148 1.93 -2.00 23.33
CA GLY A 148 0.65 -1.76 22.64
C GLY A 148 -0.47 -2.64 23.17
N PHE A 149 -1.65 -2.06 23.34
CA PHE A 149 -2.86 -2.71 23.87
C PHE A 149 -4.10 -1.94 23.41
N SER A 150 -5.22 -2.59 23.19
CA SER A 150 -6.44 -1.92 22.70
C SER A 150 -7.67 -2.31 23.54
N ALA A 151 -8.46 -1.32 24.04
CA ALA A 151 -8.35 0.15 23.88
C ALA A 151 -7.74 0.81 25.11
N CYS A 152 -7.85 0.21 26.29
CA CYS A 152 -7.26 0.66 27.55
C CYS A 152 -6.93 -0.52 28.45
N LEU A 153 -6.06 -0.29 29.41
CA LEU A 153 -5.55 -1.31 30.32
C LEU A 153 -5.53 -0.79 31.76
N GLU A 154 -6.06 -1.60 32.68
CA GLU A 154 -5.83 -1.49 34.12
C GLU A 154 -4.84 -2.57 34.56
N LEU A 155 -3.82 -2.18 35.31
CA LEU A 155 -2.83 -3.08 35.89
C LEU A 155 -3.04 -3.20 37.39
N TYR A 156 -3.01 -4.43 37.88
CA TYR A 156 -2.99 -4.78 39.30
C TYR A 156 -1.79 -5.68 39.58
N VAL A 157 -1.21 -5.55 40.76
CA VAL A 157 -0.09 -6.36 41.21
C VAL A 157 -0.40 -6.87 42.62
N ASN A 158 -0.32 -8.19 42.83
CA ASN A 158 -0.53 -8.82 44.13
C ASN A 158 -1.82 -8.38 44.89
N GLY A 159 -2.90 -8.15 44.16
CA GLY A 159 -4.20 -7.75 44.71
C GLY A 159 -4.44 -6.24 44.74
N GLU A 160 -3.43 -5.41 44.51
CA GLU A 160 -3.51 -3.94 44.59
C GLU A 160 -3.59 -3.31 43.20
N PHE A 161 -4.40 -2.24 43.05
CA PHE A 161 -4.46 -1.44 41.83
C PHE A 161 -3.15 -0.68 41.62
N CYS A 162 -2.51 -0.89 40.46
CA CYS A 162 -1.27 -0.22 40.11
C CYS A 162 -1.54 1.05 39.30
N GLY A 163 -2.29 0.93 38.19
CA GLY A 163 -2.51 2.07 37.30
C GLY A 163 -3.45 1.79 36.13
N TYR A 164 -3.69 2.84 35.35
CA TYR A 164 -4.55 2.85 34.18
C TYR A 164 -3.91 3.65 33.05
N GLY A 165 -4.08 3.18 31.81
CA GLY A 165 -3.71 3.92 30.60
C GLY A 165 -4.62 3.61 29.43
N GLU A 166 -4.79 4.61 28.54
CA GLU A 166 -5.52 4.51 27.27
C GLU A 166 -4.62 4.95 26.11
N GLY A 167 -5.06 4.69 24.85
CA GLY A 167 -4.30 4.99 23.62
C GLY A 167 -3.55 3.75 23.14
N SER A 168 -4.16 3.07 22.17
CA SER A 168 -3.83 1.70 21.78
C SER A 168 -2.39 1.50 21.33
N HIS A 169 -1.84 2.42 20.54
CA HIS A 169 -0.50 2.29 19.94
C HIS A 169 0.60 3.04 20.73
N ASN A 170 0.27 3.56 21.90
CA ASN A 170 1.21 4.25 22.78
C ASN A 170 1.62 3.37 23.95
N SER A 171 2.93 3.20 24.15
CA SER A 171 3.45 2.39 25.27
C SER A 171 2.93 2.87 26.61
N ALA A 172 2.53 1.94 27.49
CA ALA A 172 2.19 2.21 28.86
C ALA A 172 3.20 1.57 29.81
N GLU A 173 3.84 2.40 30.63
CA GLU A 173 4.82 1.97 31.61
C GLU A 173 4.35 2.27 33.03
N PHE A 174 4.61 1.33 33.96
CA PHE A 174 4.23 1.46 35.36
C PHE A 174 5.37 1.01 36.25
N ASP A 175 5.71 1.78 37.26
CA ASP A 175 6.62 1.37 38.32
C ASP A 175 5.86 0.48 39.34
N ILE A 176 6.23 -0.78 39.35
CA ILE A 176 5.63 -1.80 40.24
C ILE A 176 6.49 -2.17 41.44
N SER A 177 7.65 -1.52 41.63
CA SER A 177 8.66 -1.87 42.60
C SER A 177 8.12 -2.03 44.01
N ASN A 178 7.28 -1.08 44.44
CA ASN A 178 6.75 -1.05 45.82
C ASN A 178 5.64 -2.08 46.06
N MET A 179 5.12 -2.70 45.01
CA MET A 179 4.03 -3.68 45.07
C MET A 179 4.54 -5.13 45.02
N LEU A 180 5.83 -5.30 44.72
CA LEU A 180 6.45 -6.61 44.57
C LEU A 180 6.93 -7.20 45.94
N ILE A 181 6.87 -8.53 46.00
CA ILE A 181 7.48 -9.31 47.07
C ILE A 181 8.62 -10.17 46.48
N SER A 182 9.56 -10.61 47.32
CA SER A 182 10.57 -11.59 46.90
C SER A 182 9.92 -12.94 46.64
N GLY A 183 10.21 -13.54 45.49
CA GLY A 183 9.61 -14.78 45.06
C GLY A 183 8.48 -14.56 44.04
N GLU A 184 7.45 -15.38 44.11
CA GLU A 184 6.33 -15.33 43.17
C GLU A 184 5.43 -14.11 43.39
N ASN A 185 5.13 -13.41 42.34
CA ASN A 185 4.19 -12.28 42.26
C ASN A 185 3.17 -12.53 41.16
N GLU A 186 1.98 -11.97 41.31
CA GLU A 186 0.91 -12.09 40.35
C GLU A 186 0.56 -10.73 39.72
N LEU A 187 0.57 -10.65 38.41
CA LEU A 187 0.10 -9.53 37.61
C LEU A 187 -1.29 -9.84 37.08
N LEU A 188 -2.23 -8.92 37.23
CA LEU A 188 -3.55 -8.99 36.63
C LEU A 188 -3.76 -7.75 35.77
N CYS A 189 -4.05 -7.97 34.47
CA CYS A 189 -4.38 -6.89 33.54
C CYS A 189 -5.83 -7.02 33.12
N VAL A 190 -6.58 -5.92 33.21
CA VAL A 190 -7.96 -5.82 32.75
C VAL A 190 -7.99 -4.91 31.54
N VAL A 191 -8.28 -5.47 30.36
CA VAL A 191 -8.35 -4.77 29.10
C VAL A 191 -9.80 -4.62 28.70
N TYR A 192 -10.25 -3.39 28.46
CA TYR A 192 -11.62 -3.11 27.99
C TYR A 192 -11.62 -2.88 26.48
N ARG A 193 -12.66 -3.41 25.81
CA ARG A 193 -12.81 -3.25 24.36
C ARG A 193 -12.86 -1.79 23.90
N TRP A 194 -13.52 -0.95 24.68
CA TRP A 194 -13.67 0.47 24.43
C TRP A 194 -13.37 1.28 25.68
N SER A 195 -12.83 2.48 25.45
CA SER A 195 -12.62 3.51 26.46
C SER A 195 -13.07 4.86 25.91
N THR A 196 -13.05 5.89 26.74
CA THR A 196 -13.25 7.27 26.26
C THR A 196 -12.22 7.63 25.18
N GLY A 197 -11.03 7.05 25.22
CA GLY A 197 -9.99 7.20 24.20
C GLY A 197 -10.33 6.60 22.85
N THR A 198 -11.22 5.62 22.77
CA THR A 198 -11.65 4.98 21.52
C THR A 198 -12.25 5.98 20.52
N TYR A 199 -12.78 7.10 21.00
CA TYR A 199 -13.22 8.17 20.12
C TYR A 199 -12.12 8.86 19.31
N LEU A 200 -10.84 8.61 19.63
CA LEU A 200 -9.69 9.06 18.88
C LEU A 200 -9.08 7.93 18.01
N GLU A 201 -9.73 6.78 17.93
CA GLU A 201 -9.21 5.58 17.26
C GLU A 201 -10.21 5.06 16.22
N CYS A 202 -10.55 5.92 15.24
CA CYS A 202 -11.50 5.60 14.17
C CYS A 202 -10.79 5.31 12.83
N GLN A 203 -9.59 4.75 12.88
CA GLN A 203 -8.77 4.47 11.69
C GLN A 203 -9.46 3.49 10.75
N ASP A 204 -9.13 3.58 9.47
CA ASP A 204 -9.61 2.66 8.43
C ASP A 204 -8.86 1.32 8.51
N MET A 205 -9.37 0.43 9.35
CA MET A 205 -8.76 -0.89 9.58
C MET A 205 -9.72 -1.85 10.27
N PHE A 206 -9.36 -3.13 10.35
CA PHE A 206 -10.03 -4.08 11.24
C PHE A 206 -9.99 -3.59 12.70
N ARG A 207 -11.08 -3.76 13.43
CA ARG A 207 -11.19 -3.39 14.85
C ARG A 207 -10.77 -4.58 15.71
N GLU A 208 -9.59 -4.49 16.29
CA GLU A 208 -9.00 -5.57 17.08
C GLU A 208 -8.68 -5.11 18.50
N ASN A 209 -8.73 -6.03 19.46
CA ASN A 209 -8.53 -5.74 20.88
C ASN A 209 -7.61 -6.78 21.52
N GLY A 210 -6.95 -6.39 22.60
CA GLY A 210 -6.05 -7.23 23.36
C GLY A 210 -4.69 -6.58 23.60
N ILE A 211 -3.73 -7.35 24.11
CA ILE A 211 -2.33 -6.93 24.26
C ILE A 211 -1.60 -7.37 22.99
N PHE A 212 -1.41 -6.46 22.03
CA PHE A 212 -0.98 -6.82 20.68
C PHE A 212 0.49 -6.50 20.37
N ARG A 213 1.22 -5.88 21.31
CA ARG A 213 2.69 -5.75 21.26
C ARG A 213 3.33 -6.35 22.49
N ASP A 214 4.65 -6.45 22.50
CA ASP A 214 5.40 -7.09 23.57
C ASP A 214 5.17 -6.45 24.94
N VAL A 215 5.28 -7.29 25.98
CA VAL A 215 5.26 -6.87 27.38
C VAL A 215 6.64 -7.15 27.97
N LEU A 216 7.26 -6.10 28.50
CA LEU A 216 8.63 -6.12 29.02
C LEU A 216 8.65 -5.74 30.50
N LEU A 217 9.47 -6.41 31.28
CA LEU A 217 9.78 -6.03 32.65
C LEU A 217 11.26 -5.57 32.70
N TYR A 218 11.45 -4.28 32.88
CA TYR A 218 12.75 -3.69 33.09
C TYR A 218 13.13 -3.82 34.58
N THR A 219 14.37 -4.24 34.83
CA THR A 219 14.93 -4.38 36.20
C THR A 219 16.18 -3.54 36.30
N TYR A 220 16.07 -2.41 36.98
CA TYR A 220 17.16 -1.47 37.18
C TYR A 220 17.72 -1.57 38.61
N ASP A 221 18.98 -1.14 38.77
CA ASP A 221 19.53 -0.82 40.09
C ASP A 221 18.89 0.47 40.62
N LYS A 222 19.26 0.90 41.82
CA LYS A 222 18.70 2.11 42.46
C LYS A 222 18.98 3.40 41.68
N ALA A 223 19.93 3.38 40.75
CA ALA A 223 20.18 4.47 39.81
C ALA A 223 20.23 3.90 38.39
N TYR A 224 19.57 4.57 37.44
CA TYR A 224 19.52 4.14 36.07
C TYR A 224 19.31 5.31 35.09
N ILE A 225 19.64 5.08 33.81
CA ILE A 225 19.30 5.99 32.71
C ILE A 225 17.80 5.78 32.40
N ASN A 226 17.00 6.78 32.73
CA ASN A 226 15.56 6.73 32.51
C ASN A 226 15.19 7.17 31.08
N ASP A 227 15.79 8.28 30.62
CA ASP A 227 15.50 8.87 29.33
C ASP A 227 16.75 9.55 28.77
N TYR A 228 16.74 9.85 27.47
CA TYR A 228 17.80 10.64 26.85
C TYR A 228 17.28 11.36 25.60
N GLU A 229 17.91 12.48 25.26
CA GLU A 229 17.62 13.23 24.05
C GLU A 229 18.91 13.46 23.26
N VAL A 230 18.87 13.21 21.94
CA VAL A 230 20.01 13.36 21.03
C VAL A 230 19.65 14.38 19.96
N LYS A 231 20.40 15.47 19.89
CA LYS A 231 20.23 16.55 18.91
C LYS A 231 21.47 16.70 18.05
N THR A 232 21.29 16.68 16.75
CA THR A 232 22.36 16.97 15.79
C THR A 232 22.06 18.27 15.08
N ARG A 233 23.07 19.14 14.94
CA ARG A 233 22.92 20.45 14.28
C ARG A 233 24.06 20.68 13.30
N LEU A 234 23.73 21.10 12.08
CA LEU A 234 24.73 21.53 11.09
C LEU A 234 25.39 22.83 11.56
N ASN A 235 26.71 22.84 11.66
CA ASN A 235 27.51 23.96 12.15
C ASN A 235 28.25 24.65 11.00
N GLY A 236 27.58 25.58 10.34
CA GLY A 236 28.19 26.57 9.42
C GLY A 236 29.06 26.05 8.26
N GLY A 237 28.82 24.79 7.81
CA GLY A 237 29.63 24.20 6.75
C GLY A 237 29.20 22.76 6.50
N LYS A 238 30.11 21.81 6.74
CA LYS A 238 29.84 20.34 6.64
C LYS A 238 30.00 19.63 7.98
N GLU A 239 30.37 20.36 9.02
CA GLU A 239 30.58 19.83 10.36
C GLU A 239 29.27 19.88 11.14
N TYR A 240 29.14 18.96 12.09
CA TYR A 240 27.96 18.85 12.93
C TYR A 240 28.31 19.01 14.41
N ASP A 241 27.41 19.62 15.15
CA ASP A 241 27.39 19.56 16.61
C ASP A 241 26.46 18.43 17.06
N LEU A 242 26.81 17.75 18.15
CA LEU A 242 26.05 16.71 18.78
C LEU A 242 25.80 17.08 20.24
N ASP A 243 24.56 17.33 20.61
CA ASP A 243 24.13 17.57 21.99
C ASP A 243 23.36 16.35 22.49
N ILE A 244 23.66 15.93 23.73
CA ILE A 244 23.03 14.77 24.35
C ILE A 244 22.65 15.18 25.78
N ASP A 245 21.37 15.07 26.10
CA ASP A 245 20.83 15.20 27.45
C ASP A 245 20.48 13.80 27.97
N VAL A 246 21.08 13.38 29.08
CA VAL A 246 20.83 12.08 29.72
C VAL A 246 20.12 12.31 31.06
N PHE A 247 18.93 11.77 31.21
CA PHE A 247 18.09 11.92 32.40
C PHE A 247 18.19 10.67 33.26
N LEU A 248 18.58 10.85 34.51
CA LEU A 248 18.76 9.78 35.49
C LEU A 248 17.62 9.77 36.47
N GLU A 249 17.28 8.59 36.95
CA GLU A 249 16.39 8.36 38.08
C GLU A 249 17.11 7.60 39.20
N GLY A 250 16.66 7.84 40.44
CA GLY A 250 17.18 7.18 41.62
C GLY A 250 18.46 7.81 42.20
N GLU A 251 19.29 7.02 42.87
CA GLU A 251 20.45 7.48 43.65
C GLU A 251 21.68 7.74 42.76
N ALA A 252 21.67 8.84 41.99
CA ALA A 252 22.74 9.14 41.01
C ALA A 252 24.01 9.76 41.63
N ALA A 253 23.96 10.33 42.83
CA ALA A 253 25.05 11.05 43.44
C ALA A 253 26.33 10.19 43.59
N GLY A 254 27.49 10.73 43.21
CA GLY A 254 28.79 10.05 43.28
C GLY A 254 29.04 9.07 42.10
N LYS A 255 28.13 8.92 41.20
CA LYS A 255 28.25 8.08 39.98
C LYS A 255 28.74 8.90 38.80
N LYS A 256 29.01 8.23 37.68
CA LYS A 256 29.43 8.85 36.41
C LYS A 256 28.62 8.39 35.24
N VAL A 257 28.40 9.29 34.32
CA VAL A 257 27.79 9.01 33.00
C VAL A 257 28.82 9.22 31.93
N SER A 258 28.96 8.26 31.02
CA SER A 258 29.79 8.41 29.82
C SER A 258 28.92 8.37 28.55
N ALA A 259 29.29 9.20 27.56
CA ALA A 259 28.75 9.17 26.22
C ALA A 259 29.86 8.84 25.23
N GLU A 260 29.65 7.79 24.42
CA GLU A 260 30.65 7.34 23.44
C GLU A 260 29.98 7.14 22.09
N LEU A 261 30.46 7.82 21.04
CA LEU A 261 29.96 7.70 19.67
C LEU A 261 30.95 6.93 18.80
N PHE A 262 30.43 5.93 18.06
CA PHE A 262 31.23 5.08 17.17
C PHE A 262 30.68 5.05 15.73
N SER A 263 31.60 4.97 14.77
CA SER A 263 31.35 4.57 13.39
C SER A 263 31.99 3.19 13.17
N GLY A 264 31.20 2.13 13.26
CA GLY A 264 31.70 0.77 13.33
C GLY A 264 32.67 0.59 14.51
N ARG A 265 33.95 0.31 14.23
CA ARG A 265 34.97 0.16 15.29
C ARG A 265 35.69 1.46 15.68
N LYS A 266 35.49 2.53 14.89
CA LYS A 266 36.18 3.82 15.12
C LYS A 266 35.37 4.66 16.11
N LYS A 267 36.01 5.02 17.25
CA LYS A 267 35.44 6.00 18.17
C LYS A 267 35.57 7.40 17.54
N ILE A 268 34.45 8.12 17.43
CA ILE A 268 34.37 9.48 16.89
C ILE A 268 34.60 10.50 18.01
N CYS A 269 33.84 10.38 19.09
CA CYS A 269 33.98 11.24 20.27
C CYS A 269 33.60 10.49 21.53
N SER A 270 34.05 10.97 22.69
CA SER A 270 33.61 10.47 24.00
C SER A 270 33.85 11.50 25.06
N ASP A 271 33.02 11.50 26.10
CA ASP A 271 33.18 12.30 27.32
C ASP A 271 32.57 11.54 28.50
N GLU A 272 33.03 11.84 29.71
CA GLU A 272 32.52 11.28 30.96
C GLU A 272 32.33 12.41 31.97
N LYS A 273 31.17 12.43 32.62
CA LYS A 273 30.80 13.47 33.62
C LYS A 273 30.25 12.86 34.88
N ASP A 274 30.33 13.63 35.95
CA ASP A 274 29.66 13.28 37.18
C ASP A 274 28.15 13.23 36.99
N ALA A 275 27.48 12.24 37.55
CA ALA A 275 26.07 12.01 37.41
C ALA A 275 25.25 13.06 38.19
N ASP A 276 24.22 13.57 37.54
CA ASP A 276 23.20 14.47 38.11
C ASP A 276 21.84 14.05 37.51
N VAL A 277 20.74 14.60 37.96
CA VAL A 277 19.39 14.35 37.43
C VAL A 277 19.34 14.49 35.90
N CYS A 278 20.10 15.45 35.36
CA CYS A 278 20.29 15.62 33.91
C CYS A 278 21.76 15.91 33.61
N VAL A 279 22.39 15.00 32.86
CA VAL A 279 23.80 15.14 32.44
C VAL A 279 23.82 15.52 30.95
N LYS A 280 24.49 16.64 30.66
CA LYS A 280 24.55 17.19 29.30
C LYS A 280 25.92 17.00 28.68
N PHE A 281 25.96 16.44 27.48
CA PHE A 281 27.16 16.35 26.63
C PHE A 281 27.01 17.23 25.42
N SER A 282 28.09 17.87 25.02
CA SER A 282 28.15 18.66 23.75
C SER A 282 29.46 18.39 23.06
N PHE A 283 29.39 17.95 21.82
CA PHE A 283 30.52 17.74 20.94
C PHE A 283 30.35 18.65 19.73
N SER A 284 31.33 19.46 19.42
CA SER A 284 31.25 20.45 18.34
C SER A 284 32.18 20.12 17.18
N ALA A 285 31.80 20.57 16.01
CA ALA A 285 32.59 20.48 14.79
C ALA A 285 33.04 19.04 14.44
N LEU A 286 32.12 18.10 14.54
CA LEU A 286 32.38 16.70 14.19
C LEU A 286 32.41 16.53 12.66
N ASP A 287 33.51 15.96 12.16
CA ASP A 287 33.65 15.50 10.77
C ASP A 287 32.96 14.14 10.62
N VAL A 288 31.71 14.16 10.26
CA VAL A 288 30.83 12.99 10.14
C VAL A 288 30.12 12.93 8.81
N LYS A 289 29.68 11.74 8.41
CA LYS A 289 28.82 11.58 7.23
C LYS A 289 27.36 11.77 7.60
N GLU A 290 26.67 12.54 6.78
CA GLU A 290 25.24 12.79 6.93
C GLU A 290 24.43 11.51 6.73
N TRP A 291 23.32 11.41 7.46
CA TRP A 291 22.30 10.38 7.25
C TRP A 291 21.31 10.85 6.18
N THR A 292 21.02 9.99 5.22
CA THR A 292 19.96 10.18 4.24
C THR A 292 19.28 8.85 3.92
N ALA A 293 18.09 8.85 3.33
CA ALA A 293 17.47 7.59 2.87
C ALA A 293 18.25 6.91 1.72
N GLU A 294 19.13 7.65 1.01
CA GLU A 294 20.01 7.12 -0.03
C GLU A 294 21.34 6.62 0.53
N THR A 295 21.82 7.23 1.62
CA THR A 295 23.07 6.87 2.32
C THR A 295 22.83 6.88 3.82
N PRO A 296 22.26 5.80 4.39
CA PRO A 296 21.87 5.75 5.79
C PRO A 296 23.09 5.54 6.72
N ASN A 297 23.91 6.56 6.85
CA ASN A 297 25.08 6.53 7.73
C ASN A 297 24.63 6.64 9.19
N VAL A 298 24.55 5.53 9.87
CA VAL A 298 24.26 5.48 11.31
C VAL A 298 25.53 5.30 12.13
N TYR A 299 25.53 5.95 13.28
CA TYR A 299 26.57 5.88 14.31
C TYR A 299 25.95 5.24 15.56
N GLU A 300 26.73 4.43 16.26
CA GLU A 300 26.29 3.84 17.52
C GLU A 300 26.70 4.75 18.68
N LEU A 301 25.71 5.37 19.31
CA LEU A 301 25.89 6.12 20.55
C LEU A 301 25.63 5.19 21.73
N TYR A 302 26.60 5.08 22.63
CA TYR A 302 26.47 4.34 23.88
C TYR A 302 26.48 5.33 25.05
N LEU A 303 25.43 5.24 25.89
CA LEU A 303 25.31 6.01 27.13
C LEU A 303 25.42 5.02 28.28
N THR A 304 26.37 5.25 29.17
CA THR A 304 26.68 4.29 30.26
C THR A 304 26.72 5.01 31.60
N LEU A 305 25.94 4.51 32.56
CA LEU A 305 25.98 4.92 33.97
C LEU A 305 26.84 3.94 34.76
N LYS A 306 27.82 4.47 35.56
CA LYS A 306 28.77 3.70 36.34
C LYS A 306 28.79 4.12 37.79
N ASP A 307 29.05 3.16 38.66
CA ASP A 307 29.41 3.34 40.07
C ASP A 307 30.83 2.80 40.29
N GLY A 308 31.82 3.69 40.32
CA GLY A 308 33.23 3.30 40.25
C GLY A 308 33.53 2.55 38.94
N ASP A 309 34.01 1.31 39.07
CA ASP A 309 34.29 0.42 37.92
C ASP A 309 33.08 -0.37 37.44
N ASP A 310 32.00 -0.42 38.21
CA ASP A 310 30.79 -1.21 37.91
C ASP A 310 29.85 -0.45 36.98
N THR A 311 29.43 -1.09 35.92
CA THR A 311 28.37 -0.57 35.03
C THR A 311 27.01 -0.89 35.64
N LEU A 312 26.21 0.14 35.90
CA LEU A 312 24.82 0.00 36.35
C LEU A 312 23.86 -0.18 35.19
N CYS A 313 24.06 0.60 34.16
CA CYS A 313 23.17 0.60 33.00
C CYS A 313 23.88 1.16 31.76
N THR A 314 23.71 0.54 30.60
CA THR A 314 24.14 1.09 29.32
C THR A 314 23.02 0.92 28.28
N VAL A 315 22.83 1.94 27.46
CA VAL A 315 21.87 1.95 26.36
C VAL A 315 22.55 2.32 25.05
N ARG A 316 22.01 1.85 23.93
CA ARG A 316 22.47 2.21 22.57
C ARG A 316 21.41 3.02 21.86
N ASN A 317 21.84 4.05 21.16
CA ASN A 317 21.05 4.77 20.17
C ASN A 317 21.73 4.72 18.80
N TYR A 318 20.95 4.49 17.74
CA TYR A 318 21.42 4.65 16.36
C TYR A 318 21.29 6.12 15.96
N THR A 319 22.40 6.84 15.99
CA THR A 319 22.46 8.28 15.75
C THR A 319 22.80 8.55 14.29
N GLY A 320 22.05 9.43 13.64
CA GLY A 320 22.37 9.95 12.30
C GLY A 320 22.41 11.47 12.30
N PHE A 321 23.32 12.02 11.55
CA PHE A 321 23.50 13.48 11.44
C PHE A 321 22.64 14.00 10.30
N LYS A 322 21.68 14.86 10.61
CA LYS A 322 20.73 15.43 9.66
C LYS A 322 20.47 16.90 9.94
N HIS A 323 20.08 17.60 8.89
CA HIS A 323 19.58 18.97 8.96
C HIS A 323 18.29 19.09 8.15
N ILE A 324 17.24 19.64 8.75
CA ILE A 324 15.95 19.87 8.10
C ILE A 324 15.63 21.35 8.14
N GLU A 325 15.25 21.90 7.00
CA GLU A 325 14.85 23.30 6.91
C GLU A 325 13.71 23.50 5.88
N ILE A 326 12.91 24.51 6.09
CA ILE A 326 11.94 25.01 5.10
C ILE A 326 12.38 26.40 4.72
N LEU A 327 12.79 26.60 3.45
CA LEU A 327 13.14 27.89 2.90
C LEU A 327 12.04 28.39 1.96
N GLY A 328 11.24 29.35 2.44
CA GLY A 328 10.04 29.78 1.73
C GLY A 328 9.03 28.66 1.62
N ASP A 329 8.80 28.18 0.40
CA ASP A 329 7.86 27.09 0.10
C ASP A 329 8.56 25.77 -0.29
N VAL A 330 9.84 25.63 0.04
CA VAL A 330 10.66 24.46 -0.32
C VAL A 330 11.15 23.76 0.94
N PHE A 331 10.84 22.46 1.05
CA PHE A 331 11.40 21.56 2.06
C PHE A 331 12.78 21.09 1.62
N LYS A 332 13.74 21.11 2.54
CA LYS A 332 15.09 20.61 2.33
C LYS A 332 15.51 19.67 3.45
N PHE A 333 16.25 18.65 3.07
CA PHE A 333 16.91 17.71 3.95
C PHE A 333 18.42 17.70 3.63
N ASN A 334 19.26 17.96 4.61
CA ASN A 334 20.70 18.16 4.42
C ASN A 334 21.01 19.13 3.25
N CYS A 335 20.33 20.27 3.27
CA CYS A 335 20.41 21.34 2.26
C CYS A 335 19.88 20.97 0.86
N GLU A 336 19.48 19.73 0.60
CA GLU A 336 18.98 19.26 -0.69
C GLU A 336 17.45 19.16 -0.73
N LYS A 337 16.88 19.39 -1.91
CA LYS A 337 15.44 19.37 -2.17
C LYS A 337 14.97 17.94 -2.44
N ILE A 338 14.69 17.17 -1.42
CA ILE A 338 14.27 15.77 -1.57
C ILE A 338 12.83 15.62 -2.08
N LYS A 339 12.49 14.42 -2.55
CA LYS A 339 11.13 14.00 -2.89
C LYS A 339 10.76 12.75 -2.09
N PHE A 340 9.60 12.76 -1.46
CA PHE A 340 9.06 11.59 -0.77
C PHE A 340 8.39 10.66 -1.79
N LYS A 341 9.06 9.56 -2.10
CA LYS A 341 8.57 8.42 -2.88
C LYS A 341 7.96 7.44 -1.87
N GLY A 342 6.77 7.77 -1.37
CA GLY A 342 6.24 7.18 -0.15
C GLY A 342 5.10 6.20 -0.34
N VAL A 343 4.89 5.43 0.71
CA VAL A 343 3.70 4.61 0.93
C VAL A 343 3.15 4.86 2.33
N ASN A 344 1.84 4.69 2.50
CA ASN A 344 1.21 4.58 3.80
C ASN A 344 1.35 3.14 4.29
N HIS A 345 1.61 2.93 5.58
CA HIS A 345 1.86 1.62 6.14
C HIS A 345 1.12 1.43 7.46
N HIS A 346 0.22 0.46 7.49
CA HIS A 346 -0.39 -0.08 8.70
C HIS A 346 0.41 -1.26 9.26
N ASP A 347 0.48 -1.38 10.58
CA ASP A 347 0.90 -2.61 11.26
C ASP A 347 -0.22 -3.65 11.07
N SER A 348 -0.16 -4.42 9.98
CA SER A 348 -1.19 -5.39 9.62
C SER A 348 -0.61 -6.68 9.05
N ASN A 349 -1.01 -7.80 9.65
CA ASN A 349 -0.69 -9.14 9.19
C ASN A 349 -1.98 -9.97 9.10
N ALA A 350 -2.21 -10.62 7.97
CA ALA A 350 -3.45 -11.35 7.73
C ALA A 350 -3.73 -12.48 8.74
N LYS A 351 -2.69 -13.05 9.36
CA LYS A 351 -2.81 -14.14 10.36
C LYS A 351 -2.93 -13.63 11.79
N THR A 352 -2.18 -12.59 12.12
CA THR A 352 -1.98 -12.12 13.50
C THR A 352 -2.60 -10.74 13.79
N GLY A 353 -3.23 -10.11 12.78
CA GLY A 353 -3.87 -8.79 12.94
C GLY A 353 -2.84 -7.69 13.18
N TYR A 354 -2.99 -6.94 14.26
CA TYR A 354 -2.08 -5.86 14.64
C TYR A 354 -0.67 -6.33 15.07
N VAL A 355 -0.48 -7.62 15.26
CA VAL A 355 0.79 -8.17 15.73
C VAL A 355 1.75 -8.34 14.55
N MET A 356 2.78 -7.50 14.50
CA MET A 356 3.87 -7.59 13.52
C MET A 356 5.12 -8.14 14.19
N SER A 357 5.67 -9.22 13.67
CA SER A 357 6.99 -9.69 14.09
C SER A 357 8.09 -8.83 13.47
N ALA A 358 9.27 -8.84 14.09
CA ALA A 358 10.45 -8.16 13.52
C ALA A 358 10.80 -8.67 12.10
N ALA A 359 10.49 -9.95 11.82
CA ALA A 359 10.68 -10.54 10.49
C ALA A 359 9.66 -10.01 9.47
N ASP A 360 8.39 -9.82 9.86
CA ASP A 360 7.36 -9.23 8.99
C ASP A 360 7.73 -7.78 8.65
N ILE A 361 8.09 -6.98 9.65
CA ILE A 361 8.52 -5.60 9.46
C ILE A 361 9.72 -5.52 8.51
N LYS A 362 10.74 -6.37 8.74
CA LYS A 362 11.92 -6.42 7.86
C LYS A 362 11.55 -6.82 6.43
N LYS A 363 10.62 -7.78 6.26
CA LYS A 363 10.15 -8.22 4.93
C LYS A 363 9.51 -7.05 4.18
N ASP A 364 8.63 -6.28 4.83
CA ASP A 364 8.00 -5.11 4.24
C ASP A 364 9.04 -4.06 3.82
N LEU A 365 9.97 -3.71 4.69
CA LEU A 365 11.00 -2.71 4.40
C LEU A 365 11.96 -3.14 3.28
N VAL A 366 12.36 -4.41 3.23
CA VAL A 366 13.19 -4.94 2.12
C VAL A 366 12.44 -4.82 0.80
N LEU A 367 11.17 -5.25 0.77
CA LEU A 367 10.34 -5.18 -0.43
C LEU A 367 10.10 -3.74 -0.88
N MET A 368 9.87 -2.81 0.05
CA MET A 368 9.77 -1.38 -0.24
C MET A 368 11.05 -0.84 -0.89
N LYS A 369 12.24 -1.24 -0.42
CA LYS A 369 13.52 -0.84 -1.06
C LYS A 369 13.64 -1.38 -2.49
N GLU A 370 13.28 -2.64 -2.71
CA GLU A 370 13.27 -3.26 -4.05
C GLU A 370 12.32 -2.55 -5.02
N LEU A 371 11.30 -1.87 -4.48
CA LEU A 371 10.30 -1.10 -5.22
C LEU A 371 10.60 0.41 -5.28
N ASN A 372 11.82 0.85 -4.95
CA ASN A 372 12.27 2.24 -4.97
C ASN A 372 11.55 3.19 -4.01
N VAL A 373 10.88 2.68 -2.99
CA VAL A 373 10.30 3.49 -1.91
C VAL A 373 11.41 4.09 -1.05
N ASN A 374 11.31 5.36 -0.72
CA ASN A 374 12.26 6.06 0.16
C ASN A 374 11.61 6.67 1.41
N SER A 375 10.29 6.62 1.52
CA SER A 375 9.58 7.20 2.66
C SER A 375 8.34 6.41 3.06
N ILE A 376 8.01 6.47 4.35
CA ILE A 376 6.86 5.77 4.94
C ILE A 376 6.10 6.78 5.81
N ARG A 377 4.80 6.90 5.61
CA ARG A 377 3.90 7.49 6.61
C ARG A 377 3.34 6.35 7.46
N THR A 378 3.50 6.49 8.77
CA THR A 378 3.04 5.49 9.73
C THR A 378 1.54 5.67 10.00
N SER A 379 0.75 5.29 9.04
CA SER A 379 -0.72 5.46 9.09
C SER A 379 -1.36 4.43 10.02
N HIS A 380 -2.16 4.80 11.04
CA HIS A 380 -2.36 6.19 11.48
C HIS A 380 -2.02 6.25 12.96
N TYR A 381 -0.84 5.79 13.33
CA TYR A 381 -0.36 5.65 14.72
C TYR A 381 1.15 5.38 14.76
N PRO A 382 1.81 5.60 15.92
CA PRO A 382 3.20 5.19 16.10
C PRO A 382 3.34 3.67 15.93
N PRO A 383 4.19 3.18 15.01
CA PRO A 383 4.31 1.76 14.69
C PRO A 383 5.07 1.00 15.78
N ASP A 384 5.28 -0.31 15.59
CA ASP A 384 6.25 -1.03 16.43
C ASP A 384 7.60 -0.32 16.36
N PRO A 385 8.29 -0.06 17.51
CA PRO A 385 9.58 0.64 17.54
C PRO A 385 10.65 0.03 16.62
N MET A 386 10.53 -1.25 16.27
CA MET A 386 11.45 -1.91 15.36
C MET A 386 11.37 -1.33 13.93
N LEU A 387 10.19 -0.89 13.48
CA LEU A 387 10.04 -0.28 12.16
C LEU A 387 10.90 0.98 12.06
N ILE A 388 10.84 1.87 13.04
CA ILE A 388 11.62 3.12 13.04
C ILE A 388 13.12 2.82 13.14
N THR A 389 13.52 1.86 13.99
CA THR A 389 14.93 1.43 14.11
C THR A 389 15.45 0.88 12.76
N LEU A 390 14.68 0.06 12.09
CA LEU A 390 15.07 -0.46 10.77
C LEU A 390 15.04 0.62 9.70
N ALA A 391 14.15 1.59 9.79
CA ALA A 391 14.13 2.76 8.90
C ALA A 391 15.41 3.59 9.01
N ASP A 392 15.96 3.76 10.23
CA ASP A 392 17.26 4.40 10.43
C ASP A 392 18.39 3.65 9.70
N ILE A 393 18.40 2.33 9.83
CA ILE A 393 19.48 1.46 9.32
C ILE A 393 19.37 1.26 7.80
N MET A 394 18.16 1.09 7.31
CA MET A 394 17.88 0.79 5.89
C MET A 394 17.69 2.05 5.03
N GLY A 395 17.50 3.20 5.65
CA GLY A 395 17.33 4.49 4.98
C GLY A 395 15.91 4.74 4.45
N PHE A 396 14.97 5.08 5.33
CA PHE A 396 13.65 5.59 4.97
C PHE A 396 13.39 6.91 5.67
N TYR A 397 12.81 7.86 4.96
CA TYR A 397 12.25 9.06 5.57
C TYR A 397 10.91 8.70 6.22
N ILE A 398 10.78 8.91 7.51
CA ILE A 398 9.56 8.60 8.27
C ILE A 398 8.75 9.88 8.49
N ILE A 399 7.49 9.81 8.14
CA ILE A 399 6.45 10.73 8.59
C ILE A 399 5.73 10.02 9.73
N ASP A 400 6.10 10.32 10.98
CA ASP A 400 5.57 9.63 12.16
C ASP A 400 4.27 10.26 12.60
N GLU A 401 3.21 9.43 12.75
CA GLU A 401 1.85 9.92 12.97
C GLU A 401 1.31 9.53 14.33
N ALA A 402 0.66 10.50 14.97
CA ALA A 402 0.01 10.30 16.26
C ALA A 402 -1.28 9.46 16.11
N ASP A 403 -1.53 8.60 17.08
CA ASP A 403 -2.70 7.72 17.19
C ASP A 403 -3.99 8.53 17.43
N ILE A 404 -4.39 9.32 16.42
CA ILE A 404 -5.53 10.24 16.47
C ILE A 404 -6.31 10.20 15.16
N GLU A 405 -7.51 9.64 15.22
CA GLU A 405 -8.49 9.77 14.16
C GLU A 405 -9.91 9.83 14.70
N THR A 406 -10.69 10.80 14.21
CA THR A 406 -12.09 11.00 14.64
C THR A 406 -13.04 11.05 13.45
N HIS A 407 -12.72 10.31 12.36
CA HIS A 407 -13.43 10.36 11.08
C HIS A 407 -14.94 10.15 11.26
N GLY A 408 -15.34 9.14 12.03
CA GLY A 408 -16.74 8.86 12.32
C GLY A 408 -17.49 10.01 13.00
N CYS A 409 -16.82 10.86 13.76
CA CYS A 409 -17.40 12.08 14.32
C CYS A 409 -17.52 13.20 13.29
N GLY A 410 -16.65 13.23 12.27
CA GLY A 410 -16.66 14.23 11.20
C GLY A 410 -17.72 13.99 10.14
N SER A 411 -17.99 12.74 9.80
CA SER A 411 -18.96 12.35 8.77
C SER A 411 -20.43 12.51 9.17
N LEU A 412 -20.72 12.71 10.45
CA LEU A 412 -22.08 12.87 10.99
C LEU A 412 -22.79 14.17 10.59
N GLY A 413 -22.15 15.07 9.86
CA GLY A 413 -22.76 16.29 9.33
C GLY A 413 -24.06 16.09 8.52
N LYS A 414 -24.33 14.88 8.04
CA LYS A 414 -25.58 14.51 7.38
C LYS A 414 -26.76 14.27 8.33
N TYR A 415 -26.50 14.04 9.62
CA TYR A 415 -27.55 13.67 10.60
C TYR A 415 -27.87 14.76 11.60
N ASN A 416 -27.29 15.96 11.50
CA ASN A 416 -27.55 17.16 12.32
C ASN A 416 -27.47 17.00 13.85
N LEU A 417 -26.97 15.89 14.36
CA LEU A 417 -26.86 15.67 15.81
C LEU A 417 -25.63 16.35 16.42
N TYR A 418 -24.55 16.46 15.61
CA TYR A 418 -23.30 17.09 16.03
C TYR A 418 -22.76 17.97 14.91
N LYS A 419 -22.13 19.10 15.30
CA LYS A 419 -21.35 19.88 14.32
C LYS A 419 -20.20 19.02 13.81
N PRO A 420 -19.91 18.98 12.51
CA PRO A 420 -18.76 18.28 11.98
C PRO A 420 -17.51 18.64 12.79
N ASN A 421 -16.70 17.61 13.14
CA ASN A 421 -15.43 17.82 13.86
C ASN A 421 -15.55 18.39 15.27
N PHE A 422 -16.60 18.10 16.00
CA PHE A 422 -16.82 18.70 17.30
C PHE A 422 -15.75 18.26 18.32
N ILE A 423 -15.29 16.99 18.33
CA ILE A 423 -14.25 16.49 19.25
C ILE A 423 -12.97 17.29 19.07
N SER A 424 -12.44 17.37 17.85
CA SER A 424 -11.22 18.13 17.55
C SER A 424 -11.32 19.63 17.80
N ASN A 425 -12.54 20.16 17.91
CA ASN A 425 -12.81 21.56 18.21
C ASN A 425 -13.26 21.80 19.65
N ASP A 426 -13.48 20.76 20.45
CA ASP A 426 -13.77 20.86 21.88
C ASP A 426 -12.47 20.77 22.70
N ARG A 427 -12.10 21.88 23.33
CA ARG A 427 -10.87 21.98 24.11
C ARG A 427 -10.78 21.01 25.29
N SER A 428 -11.89 20.46 25.75
CA SER A 428 -11.89 19.45 26.81
C SER A 428 -11.17 18.16 26.38
N TRP A 429 -11.09 17.86 25.06
CA TRP A 429 -10.37 16.74 24.50
C TRP A 429 -8.86 16.98 24.29
N ALA A 430 -8.42 18.25 24.35
CA ALA A 430 -7.01 18.59 24.08
C ALA A 430 -5.99 17.81 24.94
N PRO A 431 -6.23 17.51 26.23
CA PRO A 431 -5.29 16.69 27.00
C PRO A 431 -5.02 15.32 26.39
N ARG A 432 -6.06 14.64 25.82
CA ARG A 432 -5.90 13.35 25.15
C ARG A 432 -5.13 13.45 23.85
N TYR A 433 -5.35 14.49 23.07
CA TYR A 433 -4.60 14.77 21.85
C TYR A 433 -3.12 15.01 22.15
N VAL A 434 -2.84 15.87 23.13
CA VAL A 434 -1.46 16.20 23.51
C VAL A 434 -0.74 14.99 24.13
N ASP A 435 -1.43 14.17 24.94
CA ASP A 435 -0.84 12.95 25.49
C ASP A 435 -0.37 12.00 24.39
N ARG A 436 -1.19 11.75 23.35
CA ARG A 436 -0.84 10.88 22.23
C ARG A 436 0.34 11.42 21.43
N VAL A 437 0.33 12.70 21.09
CA VAL A 437 1.41 13.35 20.35
C VAL A 437 2.70 13.40 21.18
N SER A 438 2.61 13.69 22.48
CA SER A 438 3.80 13.73 23.34
C SER A 438 4.45 12.37 23.53
N ARG A 439 3.63 11.30 23.68
CA ARG A 439 4.16 9.93 23.79
C ARG A 439 4.84 9.47 22.52
N MET A 440 4.28 9.74 21.36
CA MET A 440 4.92 9.52 20.06
C MET A 440 6.27 10.25 20.02
N TYR A 441 6.27 11.57 20.28
CA TYR A 441 7.48 12.39 20.24
C TYR A 441 8.56 11.86 21.20
N PHE A 442 8.25 11.64 22.49
CA PHE A 442 9.24 11.20 23.45
C PHE A 442 9.81 9.82 23.12
N ARG A 443 9.00 8.90 22.58
CA ARG A 443 9.43 7.58 22.17
C ARG A 443 10.42 7.63 20.98
N ASP A 444 10.14 8.46 19.96
CA ASP A 444 10.78 8.36 18.65
C ASP A 444 11.71 9.54 18.30
N ARG A 445 11.81 10.57 19.14
CA ARG A 445 12.54 11.81 18.87
C ARG A 445 14.04 11.64 18.52
N ASN A 446 14.67 10.53 18.94
CA ASN A 446 16.10 10.29 18.74
C ASN A 446 16.44 9.60 17.42
N HIS A 447 15.44 9.26 16.59
CA HIS A 447 15.62 8.55 15.33
C HIS A 447 15.97 9.51 14.18
N PRO A 448 17.07 9.28 13.43
CA PRO A 448 17.43 10.13 12.30
C PRO A 448 16.43 10.03 11.13
N SER A 449 15.71 8.93 11.01
CA SER A 449 14.69 8.71 9.96
C SER A 449 13.47 9.63 10.08
N ILE A 450 13.15 10.13 11.28
CA ILE A 450 12.02 11.05 11.47
C ILE A 450 12.27 12.35 10.73
N THR A 451 11.44 12.64 9.74
CA THR A 451 11.55 13.83 8.89
C THR A 451 10.41 14.81 9.07
N MET A 452 9.28 14.35 9.57
CA MET A 452 8.09 15.15 9.79
C MET A 452 7.19 14.50 10.86
N TRP A 453 6.59 15.30 11.70
CA TRP A 453 5.57 14.87 12.66
C TRP A 453 4.18 15.09 12.08
N SER A 454 3.30 14.11 12.22
CA SER A 454 1.90 14.20 11.84
C SER A 454 0.99 14.21 13.07
N LEU A 455 0.07 15.15 13.11
CA LEU A 455 -0.86 15.34 14.25
C LEU A 455 -2.09 14.42 14.20
N GLY A 456 -2.02 13.37 13.42
CA GLY A 456 -3.09 12.39 13.23
C GLY A 456 -3.78 12.51 11.87
N ASN A 457 -4.83 11.72 11.71
CA ASN A 457 -5.59 11.54 10.49
C ASN A 457 -7.01 12.04 10.63
N GLU A 458 -7.69 12.35 9.56
CA GLU A 458 -9.12 12.59 9.29
C GLU A 458 -10.00 12.99 10.50
N SER A 459 -9.49 13.88 11.33
CA SER A 459 -10.20 14.40 12.49
C SER A 459 -10.92 15.72 12.24
N GLY A 460 -10.70 16.34 11.09
CA GLY A 460 -11.48 17.45 10.52
C GLY A 460 -11.53 18.76 11.30
N GLY A 461 -11.04 18.80 12.53
CA GLY A 461 -10.96 19.98 13.39
C GLY A 461 -9.56 20.60 13.42
N TYR A 462 -9.32 21.45 14.41
CA TYR A 462 -8.01 22.09 14.55
C TYR A 462 -7.66 22.57 15.98
N LYS A 463 -8.63 22.78 16.89
CA LYS A 463 -8.32 23.38 18.19
C LYS A 463 -7.48 22.50 19.10
N CYS A 464 -7.68 21.19 19.02
CA CYS A 464 -6.87 20.23 19.75
C CYS A 464 -5.52 20.03 19.07
N GLN A 465 -5.51 19.95 17.74
CA GLN A 465 -4.28 19.86 16.94
C GLN A 465 -3.39 21.11 17.12
N ASP A 466 -3.98 22.31 17.28
CA ASP A 466 -3.19 23.51 17.64
C ASP A 466 -2.40 23.31 18.93
N LYS A 467 -2.99 22.66 19.95
CA LYS A 467 -2.27 22.39 21.20
C LYS A 467 -1.15 21.35 21.02
N CYS A 468 -1.36 20.37 20.13
CA CYS A 468 -0.33 19.43 19.73
C CYS A 468 0.82 20.12 18.99
N TYR A 469 0.49 21.03 18.06
CA TYR A 469 1.47 21.83 17.35
C TYR A 469 2.28 22.72 18.29
N GLU A 470 1.60 23.46 19.19
CA GLU A 470 2.24 24.28 20.22
C GLU A 470 3.21 23.45 21.07
N PHE A 471 2.80 22.23 21.48
CA PHE A 471 3.66 21.31 22.22
C PHE A 471 4.90 20.93 21.41
N LEU A 472 4.74 20.38 20.19
CA LEU A 472 5.87 19.95 19.38
C LEU A 472 6.85 21.09 19.09
N LYS A 473 6.34 22.28 18.76
CA LYS A 473 7.20 23.45 18.50
C LYS A 473 7.91 23.99 19.74
N SER A 474 7.41 23.69 20.94
CA SER A 474 8.10 24.02 22.19
C SER A 474 9.30 23.08 22.49
N VAL A 475 9.25 21.82 22.02
CA VAL A 475 10.27 20.80 22.31
C VAL A 475 11.14 20.45 21.11
N CYS A 476 10.65 20.58 19.90
CA CYS A 476 11.33 20.21 18.65
C CYS A 476 10.94 21.19 17.51
N PRO A 477 11.43 22.44 17.53
CA PRO A 477 11.07 23.45 16.53
C PRO A 477 11.64 23.15 15.14
N GLU A 478 12.69 22.35 15.04
CA GLU A 478 13.45 22.06 13.83
C GLU A 478 12.75 21.06 12.91
N ILE A 479 11.98 20.10 13.45
CA ILE A 479 11.27 19.12 12.60
C ILE A 479 9.90 19.67 12.23
N PRO A 480 9.55 19.69 10.93
CA PRO A 480 8.25 20.16 10.47
C PRO A 480 7.10 19.32 10.97
N VAL A 481 5.96 19.98 11.10
CA VAL A 481 4.69 19.38 11.54
C VAL A 481 3.63 19.59 10.48
N HIS A 482 2.87 18.55 10.18
CA HIS A 482 1.70 18.64 9.31
C HIS A 482 0.45 18.03 9.94
N TYR A 483 -0.68 18.38 9.36
CA TYR A 483 -2.00 17.80 9.60
C TYR A 483 -2.89 18.08 8.40
N GLU A 484 -3.42 17.05 7.72
CA GLU A 484 -4.17 17.21 6.47
C GLU A 484 -5.47 18.01 6.62
N GLY A 485 -6.16 17.82 7.75
CA GLY A 485 -7.43 18.53 8.02
C GLY A 485 -7.29 20.04 8.17
N ALA A 486 -6.09 20.55 8.45
CA ALA A 486 -5.87 21.98 8.63
C ALA A 486 -6.24 22.81 7.40
N ILE A 487 -5.97 22.31 6.19
CA ILE A 487 -6.25 23.03 4.94
C ILE A 487 -7.74 23.17 4.65
N ARG A 488 -8.58 22.29 5.19
CA ARG A 488 -10.04 22.33 5.07
C ARG A 488 -10.66 23.42 5.95
N THR A 489 -9.87 23.99 6.87
CA THR A 489 -10.28 25.11 7.73
C THR A 489 -9.93 26.44 7.07
N LYS A 490 -10.32 27.57 7.69
CA LYS A 490 -9.88 28.91 7.23
C LYS A 490 -8.41 29.21 7.59
N ARG A 491 -7.73 28.32 8.30
CA ARG A 491 -6.34 28.47 8.72
C ARG A 491 -5.39 28.04 7.61
N VAL A 492 -4.27 28.72 7.50
CA VAL A 492 -3.14 28.27 6.72
C VAL A 492 -2.29 27.40 7.64
N GLY A 493 -2.49 26.12 7.52
CA GLY A 493 -1.85 25.04 8.20
C GLY A 493 -0.56 25.25 8.97
N TYR A 494 0.00 24.20 9.44
CA TYR A 494 1.23 24.13 10.22
C TYR A 494 2.47 24.40 9.35
N ASP A 495 3.53 23.64 9.41
CA ASP A 495 4.75 23.94 8.64
C ASP A 495 4.64 23.51 7.16
N VAL A 496 3.85 22.48 6.89
CA VAL A 496 3.62 21.91 5.56
C VAL A 496 2.13 21.88 5.26
N ILE A 497 1.77 22.20 4.02
CA ILE A 497 0.41 21.98 3.52
C ILE A 497 0.32 20.53 3.03
N SER A 498 -0.48 19.72 3.70
CA SER A 498 -0.78 18.38 3.25
C SER A 498 -2.23 18.23 2.83
N GLU A 499 -2.46 17.38 1.85
CA GLU A 499 -3.80 17.03 1.36
C GLU A 499 -3.84 15.54 1.00
N MET A 500 -5.07 15.03 0.88
CA MET A 500 -5.37 13.69 0.42
C MET A 500 -6.02 13.75 -0.95
N TYR A 501 -5.63 12.84 -1.85
CA TYR A 501 -6.27 12.56 -3.15
C TYR A 501 -6.51 13.80 -4.02
N THR A 502 -5.67 14.81 -3.90
CA THR A 502 -5.75 16.00 -4.76
C THR A 502 -5.50 15.60 -6.20
N ASP A 503 -6.43 15.96 -7.10
CA ASP A 503 -6.30 15.67 -8.52
C ASP A 503 -5.10 16.39 -9.16
N ILE A 504 -4.58 15.80 -10.23
CA ILE A 504 -3.37 16.30 -10.93
C ILE A 504 -3.52 17.76 -11.38
N GLU A 505 -4.71 18.18 -11.81
CA GLU A 505 -4.94 19.57 -12.25
C GLU A 505 -4.71 20.57 -11.10
N ASN A 506 -5.22 20.23 -9.90
CA ASN A 506 -5.00 21.06 -8.72
C ASN A 506 -3.57 20.98 -8.20
N VAL A 507 -2.86 19.85 -8.34
CA VAL A 507 -1.42 19.76 -8.06
C VAL A 507 -0.63 20.65 -9.01
N ILE A 508 -0.95 20.66 -10.32
CA ILE A 508 -0.36 21.58 -11.31
C ILE A 508 -0.62 23.04 -10.94
N LYS A 509 -1.84 23.39 -10.53
CA LYS A 509 -2.17 24.74 -10.07
C LYS A 509 -1.36 25.13 -8.82
N THR A 510 -1.13 24.19 -7.92
CA THR A 510 -0.28 24.39 -6.74
C THR A 510 1.17 24.64 -7.15
N ALA A 511 1.72 23.82 -8.05
CA ALA A 511 3.07 23.98 -8.61
C ALA A 511 3.28 25.35 -9.25
N LYS A 512 2.29 25.82 -10.00
CA LYS A 512 2.30 27.11 -10.71
C LYS A 512 1.94 28.32 -9.82
N GLY A 513 1.58 28.11 -8.56
CA GLY A 513 1.13 29.18 -7.68
C GLY A 513 -0.20 29.82 -8.08
N THR A 514 -1.11 29.08 -8.73
CA THR A 514 -2.40 29.60 -9.20
C THR A 514 -3.62 29.08 -8.45
N ARG A 515 -3.43 28.17 -7.48
CA ARG A 515 -4.53 27.54 -6.73
C ARG A 515 -5.14 28.44 -5.65
N GLY A 516 -4.47 29.49 -5.19
CA GLY A 516 -4.94 30.42 -4.17
C GLY A 516 -3.88 30.73 -3.10
N LYS A 517 -4.02 31.87 -2.41
CA LYS A 517 -2.98 32.42 -1.51
C LYS A 517 -2.47 31.44 -0.46
N LYS A 518 -3.34 30.61 0.12
CA LYS A 518 -2.96 29.67 1.17
C LYS A 518 -1.96 28.58 0.72
N TYR A 519 -1.79 28.41 -0.60
CA TYR A 519 -0.83 27.45 -1.18
C TYR A 519 0.51 28.07 -1.60
N PHE A 520 0.75 29.35 -1.35
CA PHE A 520 1.94 30.03 -1.88
C PHE A 520 3.16 29.98 -0.98
N GLU A 521 2.97 29.90 0.34
CA GLU A 521 4.01 30.22 1.30
C GLU A 521 4.66 28.98 1.94
N LYS A 522 4.19 27.77 1.64
CA LYS A 522 4.62 26.53 2.31
C LYS A 522 4.81 25.39 1.33
N PRO A 523 5.66 24.41 1.66
CA PRO A 523 5.77 23.17 0.89
C PRO A 523 4.44 22.46 0.82
N PHE A 524 4.25 21.65 -0.25
CA PHE A 524 3.03 20.87 -0.47
C PHE A 524 3.34 19.38 -0.54
N PHE A 525 2.60 18.61 0.24
CA PHE A 525 2.74 17.17 0.42
C PHE A 525 1.41 16.45 0.24
N LEU A 526 1.36 15.36 -0.52
CA LEU A 526 0.22 14.47 -0.58
C LEU A 526 0.41 13.33 0.42
N CYS A 527 -0.17 13.47 1.62
CA CYS A 527 -0.08 12.42 2.63
C CYS A 527 -0.79 11.13 2.21
N GLU A 528 -1.79 11.26 1.31
CA GLU A 528 -2.42 10.14 0.61
C GLU A 528 -2.70 10.52 -0.84
N TYR A 529 -2.39 9.63 -1.78
CA TYR A 529 -2.75 9.78 -3.20
C TYR A 529 -2.74 8.42 -3.90
N CYS A 530 -3.30 8.36 -5.10
CA CYS A 530 -3.30 7.17 -5.95
C CYS A 530 -3.75 5.91 -5.19
N HIS A 531 -5.00 5.94 -4.67
CA HIS A 531 -5.61 4.81 -3.95
C HIS A 531 -5.47 3.51 -4.77
N ALA A 532 -4.81 2.49 -4.18
CA ALA A 532 -4.32 1.32 -4.91
C ALA A 532 -5.31 0.13 -4.95
N MET A 533 -6.57 0.38 -4.63
CA MET A 533 -7.61 -0.64 -4.53
C MET A 533 -7.84 -1.38 -5.86
N GLY A 534 -7.56 -2.67 -5.88
CA GLY A 534 -7.76 -3.55 -7.03
C GLY A 534 -6.81 -3.26 -8.20
N VAL A 535 -7.36 -3.19 -9.42
CA VAL A 535 -6.58 -2.90 -10.64
C VAL A 535 -6.15 -1.42 -10.64
N GLY A 536 -4.88 -1.17 -10.53
CA GLY A 536 -4.31 0.18 -10.45
C GLY A 536 -3.12 0.26 -9.51
N PRO A 537 -2.72 1.49 -9.10
CA PRO A 537 -3.34 2.79 -9.43
C PRO A 537 -2.93 3.32 -10.80
N GLY A 538 -3.85 4.00 -11.47
CA GLY A 538 -3.59 4.69 -12.73
C GLY A 538 -2.97 6.06 -12.56
N ALA A 539 -2.29 6.55 -13.62
CA ALA A 539 -1.74 7.91 -13.73
C ALA A 539 -0.60 8.25 -12.72
N LEU A 540 0.12 7.25 -12.20
CA LEU A 540 1.27 7.48 -11.31
C LEU A 540 2.38 8.28 -11.98
N GLU A 541 2.69 8.00 -13.24
CA GLU A 541 3.75 8.69 -13.99
C GLU A 541 3.42 10.18 -14.14
N GLU A 542 2.16 10.53 -14.39
CA GLU A 542 1.70 11.91 -14.52
C GLU A 542 1.84 12.69 -13.20
N TYR A 543 1.55 12.06 -12.06
CA TYR A 543 1.82 12.69 -10.76
C TYR A 543 3.31 12.98 -10.59
N TRP A 544 4.18 12.02 -10.95
CA TRP A 544 5.63 12.19 -10.78
C TRP A 544 6.23 13.20 -11.75
N ASP A 545 5.71 13.32 -12.96
CA ASP A 545 6.08 14.42 -13.86
C ASP A 545 5.77 15.78 -13.25
N VAL A 546 4.61 15.91 -12.59
CA VAL A 546 4.24 17.15 -11.90
C VAL A 546 5.09 17.36 -10.64
N PHE A 547 5.35 16.34 -9.83
CA PHE A 547 6.19 16.47 -8.64
C PHE A 547 7.62 16.93 -8.97
N TYR A 548 8.20 16.45 -10.07
CA TYR A 548 9.50 16.90 -10.52
C TYR A 548 9.49 18.29 -11.14
N SER A 549 8.34 18.80 -11.58
CA SER A 549 8.24 20.12 -12.21
C SER A 549 8.38 21.31 -11.25
N SER A 550 8.31 21.10 -9.93
CA SER A 550 8.35 22.16 -8.92
C SER A 550 9.00 21.70 -7.61
N ASP A 551 9.91 22.52 -7.10
CA ASP A 551 10.59 22.28 -5.82
C ASP A 551 9.65 22.34 -4.61
N LYS A 552 8.56 23.08 -4.73
CA LYS A 552 7.50 23.21 -3.72
C LYS A 552 6.80 21.87 -3.41
N LEU A 553 6.69 21.00 -4.43
CA LEU A 553 6.01 19.72 -4.32
C LEU A 553 6.93 18.69 -3.69
N MET A 554 6.60 18.23 -2.51
CA MET A 554 7.42 17.26 -1.77
C MET A 554 7.27 15.82 -2.28
N GLY A 555 6.26 15.51 -3.09
CA GLY A 555 5.84 14.15 -3.43
C GLY A 555 4.68 13.70 -2.56
N GLY A 556 4.59 12.41 -2.24
CA GLY A 556 3.49 11.88 -1.42
C GLY A 556 3.63 10.41 -1.07
N CYS A 557 2.66 9.91 -0.30
CA CYS A 557 2.54 8.51 0.10
C CYS A 557 1.30 7.87 -0.55
N ILE A 558 1.51 6.80 -1.32
CA ILE A 558 0.40 6.03 -1.93
C ILE A 558 -0.42 5.39 -0.82
N TRP A 559 -1.72 5.44 -0.90
CA TRP A 559 -2.63 4.65 -0.09
C TRP A 559 -2.96 3.34 -0.80
N GLU A 560 -2.61 2.15 -0.31
CA GLU A 560 -1.67 1.93 0.77
C GLU A 560 -0.71 0.76 0.45
N TRP A 561 0.10 0.32 1.43
CA TRP A 561 1.12 -0.70 1.21
C TRP A 561 0.52 -2.08 0.97
N CYS A 562 -0.39 -2.55 1.83
CA CYS A 562 -0.81 -3.95 1.84
C CYS A 562 -2.31 -4.11 1.97
N ASP A 563 -2.90 -5.02 1.20
CA ASP A 563 -4.28 -5.45 1.41
C ASP A 563 -4.50 -5.94 2.85
N HIS A 564 -5.52 -5.44 3.51
CA HIS A 564 -5.95 -5.94 4.81
C HIS A 564 -7.01 -7.05 4.63
N ALA A 565 -6.70 -8.24 5.08
CA ALA A 565 -7.62 -9.37 5.07
C ALA A 565 -7.35 -10.29 6.26
N VAL A 566 -8.31 -11.14 6.59
CA VAL A 566 -8.15 -12.19 7.60
C VAL A 566 -7.86 -13.50 6.92
N TYR A 567 -6.73 -14.13 7.24
CA TYR A 567 -6.33 -15.42 6.70
C TYR A 567 -6.90 -16.56 7.53
N HIS A 568 -7.64 -17.45 6.92
CA HIS A 568 -8.21 -18.65 7.55
C HIS A 568 -7.54 -19.95 7.08
N GLY A 569 -6.84 -19.92 5.95
CA GLY A 569 -6.30 -21.11 5.29
C GLY A 569 -7.35 -21.83 4.44
N LYS A 570 -6.87 -22.69 3.54
CA LYS A 570 -7.72 -23.36 2.53
C LYS A 570 -8.65 -24.42 3.11
N ASP A 571 -8.33 -24.94 4.29
CA ASP A 571 -9.03 -26.08 4.90
C ASP A 571 -9.86 -25.66 6.15
N ASP A 572 -10.09 -24.37 6.36
CA ASP A 572 -10.89 -23.90 7.49
C ASP A 572 -12.35 -24.35 7.35
N LYS A 573 -12.92 -24.86 8.45
CA LYS A 573 -14.30 -25.39 8.46
C LYS A 573 -15.36 -24.32 8.73
N LYS A 574 -14.95 -23.19 9.29
CA LYS A 574 -15.84 -22.10 9.66
C LYS A 574 -16.00 -21.10 8.52
N TYR A 575 -14.92 -20.80 7.82
CA TYR A 575 -14.91 -19.84 6.74
C TYR A 575 -14.67 -20.52 5.39
N LYS A 576 -15.51 -20.16 4.42
CA LYS A 576 -15.45 -20.70 3.05
C LYS A 576 -14.20 -20.21 2.30
N TYR A 577 -13.72 -19.01 2.62
CA TYR A 577 -12.70 -18.28 1.86
C TYR A 577 -11.37 -18.30 2.59
N GLU A 578 -10.28 -18.42 1.86
CA GLU A 578 -8.92 -18.38 2.40
C GLU A 578 -8.59 -17.02 3.02
N TYR A 579 -9.02 -15.94 2.34
CA TYR A 579 -8.96 -14.58 2.84
C TYR A 579 -10.35 -13.99 2.91
N THR A 580 -10.67 -13.35 4.02
CA THR A 580 -11.95 -12.68 4.25
C THR A 580 -11.76 -11.19 4.51
N TYR A 581 -12.78 -10.41 4.21
CA TYR A 581 -12.85 -8.96 4.41
C TYR A 581 -14.17 -8.57 5.10
N GLY A 582 -14.48 -7.27 5.16
CA GLY A 582 -15.68 -6.79 5.85
C GLY A 582 -16.99 -7.38 5.33
N GLY A 583 -17.82 -7.90 6.24
CA GLY A 583 -19.10 -8.57 5.95
C GLY A 583 -19.04 -10.09 5.85
N ASP A 584 -17.84 -10.67 5.98
CA ASP A 584 -17.67 -12.13 5.90
C ASP A 584 -17.76 -12.82 7.28
N HIS A 585 -17.72 -12.06 8.36
CA HIS A 585 -17.66 -12.57 9.73
C HIS A 585 -19.01 -12.49 10.46
N GLY A 586 -20.07 -12.09 9.74
CA GLY A 586 -21.43 -11.95 10.30
C GLY A 586 -21.70 -10.64 11.02
N GLU A 587 -20.81 -9.67 10.88
CA GLU A 587 -20.97 -8.33 11.42
C GLU A 587 -22.08 -7.55 10.71
N GLU A 588 -22.94 -6.85 11.49
CA GLU A 588 -24.04 -6.03 10.95
C GLU A 588 -23.54 -4.74 10.27
N MET A 589 -22.44 -4.17 10.79
CA MET A 589 -21.80 -2.99 10.24
C MET A 589 -20.44 -3.34 9.67
N HIS A 590 -20.25 -3.06 8.39
CA HIS A 590 -18.98 -3.30 7.70
C HIS A 590 -18.86 -2.42 6.45
N ASP A 591 -17.65 -2.21 5.96
CA ASP A 591 -17.37 -1.45 4.74
C ASP A 591 -16.84 -2.33 3.60
N LYS A 592 -17.18 -3.64 3.63
CA LYS A 592 -16.90 -4.65 2.59
C LYS A 592 -15.40 -4.80 2.35
N ASN A 593 -15.02 -4.90 1.06
CA ASN A 593 -13.64 -5.04 0.61
C ASN A 593 -12.88 -3.70 0.53
N PHE A 594 -13.33 -2.63 1.18
CA PHE A 594 -12.63 -1.35 1.11
C PHE A 594 -11.25 -1.39 1.78
N CYS A 595 -10.99 -2.40 2.62
CA CYS A 595 -9.69 -2.73 3.21
C CYS A 595 -8.75 -3.52 2.29
N VAL A 596 -9.20 -3.90 1.08
CA VAL A 596 -8.38 -4.63 0.10
C VAL A 596 -7.91 -3.60 -0.94
N ASP A 597 -7.00 -2.74 -0.53
CA ASP A 597 -6.60 -1.53 -1.24
C ASP A 597 -5.08 -1.30 -1.26
N GLY A 598 -4.32 -2.38 -1.06
CA GLY A 598 -2.87 -2.38 -1.01
C GLY A 598 -2.18 -2.49 -2.37
N LEU A 599 -0.89 -2.13 -2.37
CA LEU A 599 0.05 -2.37 -3.46
C LEU A 599 0.55 -3.82 -3.49
N VAL A 600 0.40 -4.54 -2.38
CA VAL A 600 0.75 -5.95 -2.25
C VAL A 600 -0.39 -6.74 -1.63
N PHE A 601 -0.49 -8.01 -2.00
CA PHE A 601 -1.41 -8.95 -1.36
C PHE A 601 -1.07 -9.17 0.13
N PRO A 602 -1.99 -9.73 0.94
CA PRO A 602 -1.75 -9.92 2.38
C PRO A 602 -0.52 -10.80 2.69
N ASP A 603 -0.12 -11.68 1.77
CA ASP A 603 1.08 -12.52 1.87
C ASP A 603 2.37 -11.83 1.38
N ARG A 604 2.25 -10.56 0.95
CA ARG A 604 3.31 -9.71 0.36
C ARG A 604 3.75 -10.13 -1.04
N THR A 605 2.96 -10.92 -1.77
CA THR A 605 3.13 -11.01 -3.22
C THR A 605 2.67 -9.70 -3.88
N LEU A 606 3.26 -9.35 -5.02
CA LEU A 606 3.05 -8.04 -5.63
C LEU A 606 1.73 -7.97 -6.40
N HIS A 607 0.94 -6.92 -6.20
CA HIS A 607 0.02 -6.46 -7.23
C HIS A 607 0.80 -5.84 -8.38
N THR A 608 0.19 -5.77 -9.55
CA THR A 608 0.79 -5.06 -10.70
C THR A 608 1.01 -3.58 -10.39
N GLY A 609 0.19 -3.00 -9.50
CA GLY A 609 0.33 -1.63 -8.99
C GLY A 609 1.65 -1.34 -8.29
N ALA A 610 2.21 -2.31 -7.57
CA ALA A 610 3.53 -2.17 -6.97
C ALA A 610 4.64 -2.03 -8.01
N LEU A 611 4.52 -2.74 -9.13
CA LEU A 611 5.46 -2.66 -10.25
C LEU A 611 5.34 -1.32 -10.98
N GLU A 612 4.12 -0.80 -11.15
CA GLU A 612 3.88 0.55 -11.69
C GLU A 612 4.49 1.62 -10.78
N MET A 613 4.33 1.48 -9.46
CA MET A 613 5.00 2.35 -8.48
C MET A 613 6.52 2.25 -8.59
N LYS A 614 7.10 1.05 -8.71
CA LYS A 614 8.54 0.86 -8.92
C LYS A 614 9.04 1.64 -10.13
N HIS A 615 8.27 1.60 -11.23
CA HIS A 615 8.59 2.36 -12.44
C HIS A 615 8.51 3.87 -12.19
N ALA A 616 7.43 4.36 -11.59
CA ALA A 616 7.25 5.78 -11.32
C ALA A 616 8.31 6.35 -10.36
N TYR A 617 8.76 5.52 -9.39
CA TYR A 617 9.77 5.89 -8.37
C TYR A 617 11.22 5.69 -8.81
N ARG A 618 11.45 5.34 -10.06
CA ARG A 618 12.80 5.06 -10.59
C ARG A 618 13.80 6.17 -10.30
N PRO A 619 15.07 5.83 -10.00
CA PRO A 619 16.07 6.82 -9.61
C PRO A 619 16.68 7.59 -10.81
N VAL A 620 16.54 7.08 -12.02
CA VAL A 620 16.97 7.76 -13.24
C VAL A 620 15.81 7.78 -14.23
N ARG A 621 15.59 8.91 -14.87
CA ARG A 621 14.55 9.11 -15.89
C ARG A 621 15.23 9.48 -17.21
N SER A 622 14.74 8.91 -18.30
CA SER A 622 15.29 9.14 -19.61
C SER A 622 14.27 9.74 -20.58
N VAL A 623 14.75 10.55 -21.52
CA VAL A 623 13.94 11.10 -22.61
C VAL A 623 14.78 11.09 -23.88
N VAL A 624 14.22 10.58 -24.99
CA VAL A 624 14.84 10.66 -26.31
C VAL A 624 14.65 12.08 -26.86
N SER A 625 15.75 12.80 -27.03
CA SER A 625 15.79 14.20 -27.51
C SER A 625 16.13 14.31 -29.00
N GLY A 626 15.58 13.39 -29.83
CA GLY A 626 15.78 13.34 -31.26
C GLY A 626 17.02 12.54 -31.71
N GLY A 627 16.90 11.83 -32.81
CA GLY A 627 17.97 11.00 -33.39
C GLY A 627 18.49 9.95 -32.42
N ASN A 628 19.77 10.02 -32.14
CA ASN A 628 20.49 9.08 -31.25
C ASN A 628 20.74 9.64 -29.86
N THR A 629 20.14 10.76 -29.49
CA THR A 629 20.43 11.48 -28.24
C THR A 629 19.43 11.11 -27.16
N LEU A 630 19.96 10.72 -26.00
CA LEU A 630 19.21 10.40 -24.80
C LEU A 630 19.57 11.44 -23.71
N LEU A 631 18.58 12.08 -23.14
CA LEU A 631 18.73 12.87 -21.92
C LEU A 631 18.47 11.96 -20.72
N LEU A 632 19.42 11.86 -19.83
CA LEU A 632 19.33 11.09 -18.58
C LEU A 632 19.31 12.08 -17.40
N THR A 633 18.27 12.03 -16.59
CA THR A 633 18.13 12.82 -15.38
C THR A 633 18.28 11.92 -14.15
N ASN A 634 19.33 12.17 -13.38
CA ASN A 634 19.51 11.52 -12.07
C ASN A 634 18.57 12.16 -11.06
N THR A 635 17.64 11.41 -10.51
CA THR A 635 16.68 11.89 -9.50
C THR A 635 17.14 11.61 -8.07
N TYR A 636 18.24 10.89 -7.87
CA TYR A 636 18.92 10.85 -6.58
C TYR A 636 19.36 12.25 -6.16
N ARG A 637 19.33 12.52 -4.88
CA ARG A 637 19.71 13.83 -4.32
C ARG A 637 21.10 13.83 -3.71
N PHE A 638 21.60 12.65 -3.36
CA PHE A 638 22.90 12.48 -2.69
C PHE A 638 23.82 11.51 -3.43
N LEU A 639 23.29 10.63 -4.27
CA LEU A 639 24.05 9.65 -5.03
C LEU A 639 24.23 10.06 -6.50
N SER A 640 25.42 9.92 -7.02
CA SER A 640 25.67 9.95 -8.46
C SER A 640 25.33 8.58 -9.10
N THR A 641 25.19 8.54 -10.43
CA THR A 641 24.82 7.30 -11.14
C THR A 641 25.96 6.27 -11.21
N ASP A 642 27.13 6.56 -10.64
CA ASP A 642 28.22 5.59 -10.53
C ASP A 642 27.89 4.40 -9.60
N VAL A 643 26.85 4.52 -8.76
CA VAL A 643 26.29 3.40 -7.98
C VAL A 643 25.50 2.43 -8.84
N LEU A 644 25.16 2.81 -10.07
CA LEU A 644 24.40 2.00 -11.03
C LEU A 644 25.29 1.53 -12.19
N THR A 645 24.82 0.49 -12.87
CA THR A 645 25.23 0.09 -14.20
C THR A 645 24.07 0.39 -15.14
N VAL A 646 24.27 1.32 -16.08
CA VAL A 646 23.23 1.73 -17.03
C VAL A 646 23.48 1.04 -18.37
N LYS A 647 22.58 0.14 -18.76
CA LYS A 647 22.64 -0.61 -20.02
C LYS A 647 21.57 -0.13 -20.98
N TRP A 648 21.81 -0.29 -22.28
CA TRP A 648 20.81 -0.04 -23.29
C TRP A 648 20.78 -1.17 -24.33
N GLU A 649 19.58 -1.41 -24.89
CA GLU A 649 19.36 -2.35 -25.98
C GLU A 649 18.48 -1.72 -27.06
N LEU A 650 18.93 -1.78 -28.30
CA LEU A 650 18.11 -1.44 -29.47
C LEU A 650 17.52 -2.72 -30.04
N CYS A 651 16.20 -2.75 -30.14
CA CYS A 651 15.49 -3.92 -30.66
C CYS A 651 14.68 -3.55 -31.90
N PHE A 652 14.66 -4.47 -32.89
CA PHE A 652 13.81 -4.42 -34.06
C PHE A 652 12.81 -5.59 -33.98
N ASP A 653 11.51 -5.28 -34.00
CA ASP A 653 10.44 -6.27 -33.82
C ASP A 653 10.67 -7.18 -32.57
N CYS A 654 11.18 -6.55 -31.49
CA CYS A 654 11.58 -7.16 -30.22
C CYS A 654 12.85 -8.04 -30.27
N GLU A 655 13.50 -8.17 -31.39
CA GLU A 655 14.81 -8.85 -31.49
C GLU A 655 15.93 -7.83 -31.22
N LYS A 656 16.82 -8.15 -30.29
CA LYS A 656 17.98 -7.32 -29.97
C LYS A 656 18.97 -7.28 -31.14
N VAL A 657 19.20 -6.09 -31.68
CA VAL A 657 20.13 -5.87 -32.79
C VAL A 657 21.42 -5.17 -32.35
N LYS A 658 21.35 -4.43 -31.23
CA LYS A 658 22.51 -3.73 -30.68
C LYS A 658 22.33 -3.48 -29.20
N ASP A 659 23.42 -3.45 -28.46
CA ASP A 659 23.42 -3.14 -27.03
C ASP A 659 24.72 -2.43 -26.61
N GLY A 660 24.76 -1.97 -25.38
CA GLY A 660 25.92 -1.35 -24.79
C GLY A 660 25.70 -0.85 -23.37
N VAL A 661 26.75 -0.26 -22.82
CA VAL A 661 26.74 0.37 -21.49
C VAL A 661 26.92 1.87 -21.64
N ILE A 662 26.28 2.63 -20.78
CA ILE A 662 26.44 4.09 -20.67
C ILE A 662 27.38 4.37 -19.50
N ASP A 663 28.63 4.70 -19.81
CA ASP A 663 29.67 4.98 -18.81
C ASP A 663 29.59 6.41 -18.23
N LYS A 664 28.61 7.22 -18.68
CA LYS A 664 28.45 8.59 -18.23
C LYS A 664 27.95 8.66 -16.78
N VAL A 665 28.83 9.09 -15.88
CA VAL A 665 28.43 9.38 -14.49
C VAL A 665 27.69 10.72 -14.45
N ILE A 666 26.51 10.71 -13.83
CA ILE A 666 25.63 11.87 -13.68
C ILE A 666 25.56 12.23 -12.20
N ALA A 667 25.91 13.46 -11.87
CA ALA A 667 25.87 13.95 -10.50
C ALA A 667 24.43 13.96 -9.95
N PRO A 668 24.25 14.00 -8.62
CA PRO A 668 22.93 14.12 -7.99
C PRO A 668 22.15 15.30 -8.57
N SER A 669 20.87 15.10 -8.83
CA SER A 669 19.94 16.11 -9.37
C SER A 669 20.29 16.67 -10.75
N ALA A 670 21.28 16.11 -11.43
CA ALA A 670 21.74 16.61 -12.73
C ALA A 670 21.10 15.85 -13.91
N THR A 671 21.09 16.52 -15.06
CA THR A 671 20.74 15.91 -16.35
C THR A 671 21.98 15.90 -17.26
N ALA A 672 22.19 14.80 -17.94
CA ALA A 672 23.26 14.66 -18.91
C ALA A 672 22.72 14.19 -20.27
N GLU A 673 23.31 14.72 -21.32
CA GLU A 673 23.09 14.26 -22.69
C GLU A 673 24.07 13.16 -23.03
N VAL A 674 23.54 12.07 -23.62
CA VAL A 674 24.29 10.90 -24.06
C VAL A 674 23.90 10.57 -25.49
N THR A 675 24.90 10.52 -26.38
CA THR A 675 24.67 10.07 -27.77
C THR A 675 24.94 8.57 -27.87
N LEU A 676 23.90 7.81 -28.21
CA LEU A 676 24.02 6.38 -28.40
C LEU A 676 24.37 6.03 -29.85
N PRO A 677 25.22 5.02 -30.09
CA PRO A 677 25.62 4.63 -31.46
C PRO A 677 24.53 3.77 -32.13
N LEU A 678 23.29 4.23 -32.18
CA LEU A 678 22.14 3.45 -32.66
C LEU A 678 22.21 3.13 -34.15
N GLY A 679 22.81 4.00 -34.96
CA GLY A 679 22.82 3.90 -36.43
C GLY A 679 21.50 4.42 -37.05
N ARG A 680 21.18 3.94 -38.25
CA ARG A 680 19.94 4.32 -38.93
C ARG A 680 18.74 3.57 -38.34
N ILE A 681 17.75 4.29 -37.90
CA ILE A 681 16.50 3.72 -37.39
C ILE A 681 15.58 3.38 -38.60
N PRO A 682 15.12 2.14 -38.76
CA PRO A 682 14.13 1.79 -39.79
C PRO A 682 12.81 2.51 -39.53
N SER A 683 12.09 2.82 -40.64
CA SER A 683 10.77 3.46 -40.56
C SER A 683 9.61 2.51 -40.90
N ASP A 684 9.91 1.24 -41.13
CA ASP A 684 8.99 0.23 -41.65
C ASP A 684 8.65 -0.89 -40.65
N ARG A 685 9.13 -0.78 -39.42
CA ARG A 685 8.94 -1.81 -38.38
C ARG A 685 8.90 -1.23 -36.98
N LEU A 686 8.61 -2.05 -35.97
CA LEU A 686 8.74 -1.67 -34.57
C LEU A 686 10.23 -1.52 -34.21
N VAL A 687 10.60 -0.37 -33.65
CA VAL A 687 11.92 -0.14 -33.08
C VAL A 687 11.80 0.36 -31.66
N THR A 688 12.39 -0.34 -30.72
CA THR A 688 12.41 0.05 -29.31
C THR A 688 13.84 0.21 -28.81
N LEU A 689 14.02 1.20 -27.94
CA LEU A 689 15.24 1.41 -27.16
C LEU A 689 14.89 1.13 -25.69
N ASN A 690 15.46 0.09 -25.14
CA ASN A 690 15.31 -0.29 -23.74
C ASN A 690 16.51 0.24 -22.94
N ILE A 691 16.25 0.82 -21.78
CA ILE A 691 17.28 1.28 -20.84
C ILE A 691 17.08 0.52 -19.54
N PHE A 692 18.15 -0.10 -19.02
CA PHE A 692 18.14 -0.86 -17.78
C PHE A 692 19.06 -0.15 -16.78
N TYR A 693 18.58 0.01 -15.58
CA TYR A 693 19.31 0.51 -14.43
C TYR A 693 19.50 -0.62 -13.44
N GLU A 694 20.72 -1.10 -13.30
CA GLU A 694 21.07 -2.20 -12.42
C GLU A 694 21.97 -1.71 -11.28
N ASP A 695 21.90 -2.36 -10.12
CA ASP A 695 22.91 -2.16 -9.08
C ASP A 695 24.26 -2.79 -9.46
N LYS A 696 25.25 -2.66 -8.60
CA LYS A 696 26.59 -3.24 -8.85
C LYS A 696 26.63 -4.75 -8.79
N ASN A 697 25.57 -5.40 -8.29
CA ASN A 697 25.44 -6.85 -8.24
C ASN A 697 24.67 -7.40 -9.46
N GLY A 698 24.13 -6.50 -10.32
CA GLY A 698 23.35 -6.84 -11.50
C GLY A 698 21.85 -7.00 -11.22
N ALA A 699 21.37 -6.62 -10.03
CA ALA A 699 19.94 -6.58 -9.75
C ALA A 699 19.28 -5.37 -10.41
N GLU A 700 18.16 -5.59 -11.09
CA GLU A 700 17.42 -4.52 -11.77
C GLU A 700 16.70 -3.61 -10.76
N ILE A 701 17.14 -2.36 -10.72
CA ILE A 701 16.51 -1.28 -9.94
C ILE A 701 15.28 -0.74 -10.67
N SER A 702 15.42 -0.53 -12.00
CA SER A 702 14.33 -0.10 -12.88
C SER A 702 14.70 -0.26 -14.35
N ARG A 703 13.68 -0.10 -15.21
CA ARG A 703 13.87 -0.04 -16.66
C ARG A 703 12.97 1.02 -17.28
N GLU A 704 13.34 1.45 -18.49
CA GLU A 704 12.52 2.30 -19.34
C GLU A 704 12.56 1.80 -20.79
N GLN A 705 11.51 2.05 -21.53
CA GLN A 705 11.45 1.74 -22.94
C GLN A 705 10.97 2.95 -23.76
N HIS A 706 11.71 3.29 -24.79
CA HIS A 706 11.33 4.31 -25.77
C HIS A 706 11.00 3.65 -27.10
N VAL A 707 9.82 3.94 -27.63
CA VAL A 707 9.42 3.52 -28.97
C VAL A 707 9.95 4.53 -29.98
N LEU A 708 10.98 4.16 -30.75
CA LEU A 708 11.62 5.03 -31.73
C LEU A 708 10.92 5.00 -33.09
N CYS A 709 10.32 3.87 -33.44
CA CYS A 709 9.44 3.69 -34.60
C CYS A 709 8.33 2.70 -34.27
N ASP A 710 7.12 2.99 -34.69
CA ASP A 710 5.93 2.20 -34.42
C ASP A 710 5.15 1.92 -35.74
N ALA A 711 5.87 1.46 -36.76
CA ALA A 711 5.24 1.16 -38.02
C ALA A 711 4.39 -0.12 -37.92
N PRO A 712 3.18 -0.13 -38.50
CA PRO A 712 2.34 -1.32 -38.50
C PRO A 712 2.93 -2.38 -39.44
N ALA A 713 2.89 -3.65 -39.03
CA ALA A 713 3.19 -4.75 -39.92
C ALA A 713 2.10 -4.87 -40.97
N ALA A 714 2.51 -5.15 -42.22
CA ALA A 714 1.55 -5.45 -43.28
C ALA A 714 0.83 -6.76 -43.00
N ILE A 715 -0.48 -6.80 -43.09
CA ILE A 715 -1.25 -8.04 -43.03
C ILE A 715 -1.29 -8.62 -44.43
N GLU A 716 -0.45 -9.61 -44.66
CA GLU A 716 -0.43 -10.35 -45.93
C GLU A 716 -1.68 -11.21 -46.07
N THR A 717 -2.25 -11.25 -47.25
CA THR A 717 -3.47 -11.99 -47.58
C THR A 717 -3.28 -12.75 -48.90
N GLY A 718 -3.95 -13.89 -49.04
CA GLY A 718 -3.97 -14.65 -50.24
C GLY A 718 -4.59 -13.84 -51.39
N ASP A 719 -4.16 -14.12 -52.64
CA ASP A 719 -4.56 -13.37 -53.82
C ASP A 719 -5.39 -14.20 -54.82
N LYS A 720 -5.76 -15.44 -54.44
CA LYS A 720 -6.62 -16.30 -55.25
C LYS A 720 -8.09 -16.01 -54.97
N LYS A 721 -8.93 -16.62 -55.77
CA LYS A 721 -10.38 -16.51 -55.64
C LYS A 721 -10.90 -17.21 -54.40
N VAL A 722 -11.83 -16.58 -53.68
CA VAL A 722 -12.61 -17.18 -52.57
C VAL A 722 -14.00 -17.52 -53.12
N LEU A 723 -14.53 -18.69 -52.80
CA LEU A 723 -15.83 -19.14 -53.26
C LEU A 723 -16.90 -18.80 -52.22
N LEU A 724 -17.84 -17.94 -52.59
CA LEU A 724 -19.04 -17.71 -51.78
C LEU A 724 -20.13 -18.69 -52.18
N THR A 725 -20.67 -19.44 -51.25
CA THR A 725 -21.88 -20.25 -51.40
C THR A 725 -22.96 -19.74 -50.47
N GLU A 726 -24.20 -19.73 -50.91
CA GLU A 726 -25.38 -19.27 -50.18
C GLU A 726 -26.40 -20.40 -50.08
N SER A 727 -26.91 -20.62 -48.87
CA SER A 727 -28.04 -21.49 -48.58
C SER A 727 -29.12 -20.70 -47.84
N ASP A 728 -30.27 -21.30 -47.61
CA ASP A 728 -31.34 -20.68 -46.82
C ASP A 728 -30.88 -20.35 -45.39
N SER A 729 -29.95 -21.09 -44.84
CA SER A 729 -29.49 -21.00 -43.45
C SER A 729 -28.16 -20.31 -43.25
N ALA A 730 -27.27 -20.31 -44.25
CA ALA A 730 -25.89 -19.89 -44.09
C ALA A 730 -25.26 -19.26 -45.32
N TYR A 731 -24.29 -18.37 -45.11
CA TYR A 731 -23.25 -17.99 -46.06
C TYR A 731 -21.99 -18.76 -45.73
N SER A 732 -21.34 -19.36 -46.75
CA SER A 732 -20.06 -20.02 -46.60
C SER A 732 -19.03 -19.42 -47.59
N ALA A 733 -17.88 -19.02 -47.06
CA ALA A 733 -16.71 -18.59 -47.80
C ALA A 733 -15.63 -19.68 -47.76
N GLU A 734 -15.37 -20.31 -48.90
CA GLU A 734 -14.37 -21.36 -49.03
C GLU A 734 -13.04 -20.80 -49.54
N PHE A 735 -11.95 -21.20 -48.92
CA PHE A 735 -10.58 -20.81 -49.21
C PHE A 735 -9.67 -22.03 -49.40
N ASP A 736 -8.38 -21.84 -49.69
CA ASP A 736 -7.47 -22.92 -50.17
C ASP A 736 -7.50 -24.19 -49.33
N ASN A 737 -7.53 -24.10 -48.00
CA ASN A 737 -7.45 -25.23 -47.06
C ASN A 737 -8.59 -25.28 -46.03
N GLY A 738 -9.66 -24.57 -46.26
CA GLY A 738 -10.77 -24.52 -45.29
C GLY A 738 -11.95 -23.68 -45.70
N LYS A 739 -12.78 -23.34 -44.72
CA LYS A 739 -13.95 -22.50 -44.89
C LYS A 739 -14.35 -21.77 -43.65
N ILE A 740 -15.09 -20.68 -43.80
CA ILE A 740 -15.80 -20.01 -42.69
C ILE A 740 -17.29 -19.91 -43.07
N GLU A 741 -18.16 -20.29 -42.13
CA GLU A 741 -19.61 -20.35 -42.32
C GLU A 741 -20.32 -19.42 -41.32
N PHE A 742 -21.30 -18.66 -41.81
CA PHE A 742 -22.05 -17.68 -41.04
C PHE A 742 -23.55 -17.99 -41.07
N SER A 743 -24.20 -17.98 -39.91
CA SER A 743 -25.66 -18.12 -39.79
C SER A 743 -26.39 -16.89 -40.29
N ARG A 744 -27.31 -17.07 -41.22
CA ARG A 744 -28.15 -15.99 -41.74
C ARG A 744 -29.25 -15.60 -40.76
N SER A 745 -29.60 -16.43 -39.82
CA SER A 745 -30.65 -16.19 -38.84
C SER A 745 -30.12 -15.57 -37.54
N THR A 746 -28.86 -15.83 -37.15
CA THR A 746 -28.28 -15.38 -35.89
C THR A 746 -27.07 -14.47 -36.01
N GLY A 747 -26.42 -14.45 -37.20
CA GLY A 747 -25.19 -13.68 -37.42
C GLY A 747 -23.91 -14.34 -36.86
N GLU A 748 -24.03 -15.56 -36.33
CA GLU A 748 -22.95 -16.33 -35.72
C GLU A 748 -22.01 -16.91 -36.77
N ILE A 749 -20.75 -17.14 -36.37
CA ILE A 749 -19.82 -17.99 -37.10
C ILE A 749 -20.12 -19.44 -36.69
N LEU A 750 -20.74 -20.20 -37.58
CA LEU A 750 -21.13 -21.60 -37.38
C LEU A 750 -19.91 -22.54 -37.38
N SER A 751 -18.91 -22.18 -38.15
CA SER A 751 -17.65 -22.94 -38.27
C SER A 751 -16.57 -22.07 -38.91
N TYR A 752 -15.37 -22.18 -38.45
CA TYR A 752 -14.18 -21.65 -39.10
C TYR A 752 -13.11 -22.72 -39.06
N THR A 753 -12.93 -23.40 -40.16
CA THR A 753 -12.02 -24.55 -40.28
C THR A 753 -10.85 -24.25 -41.17
N ALA A 754 -9.65 -24.69 -40.80
CA ALA A 754 -8.46 -24.73 -41.63
C ALA A 754 -7.69 -26.01 -41.37
N ASP A 755 -7.26 -26.72 -42.43
CA ASP A 755 -6.58 -28.03 -42.35
C ASP A 755 -7.29 -29.01 -41.40
N SER A 756 -8.63 -29.07 -41.48
CA SER A 756 -9.51 -29.90 -40.64
C SER A 756 -9.51 -29.53 -39.15
N THR A 757 -8.91 -28.41 -38.74
CA THR A 757 -8.93 -27.88 -37.37
C THR A 757 -10.06 -26.86 -37.28
N GLU A 758 -10.95 -27.01 -36.28
CA GLU A 758 -11.96 -26.00 -35.94
C GLU A 758 -11.33 -24.89 -35.08
N LEU A 759 -11.49 -23.65 -35.45
CA LEU A 759 -10.81 -22.49 -34.86
C LEU A 759 -11.72 -21.69 -33.90
N ILE A 760 -13.03 -21.94 -33.89
CA ILE A 760 -14.02 -21.30 -33.04
C ILE A 760 -14.77 -22.39 -32.24
N SER A 761 -15.18 -22.11 -31.03
CA SER A 761 -15.93 -23.10 -30.23
C SER A 761 -17.29 -23.42 -30.90
N LYS A 762 -17.55 -24.72 -31.12
CA LYS A 762 -18.87 -25.21 -31.63
C LYS A 762 -19.93 -25.38 -30.56
N THR A 763 -19.51 -25.44 -29.32
CA THR A 763 -20.37 -25.57 -28.13
C THR A 763 -20.07 -24.46 -27.13
N PRO A 764 -20.27 -23.18 -27.53
CA PRO A 764 -19.96 -22.07 -26.67
C PRO A 764 -20.84 -22.08 -25.42
N LEU A 765 -20.26 -21.87 -24.28
CA LEU A 765 -21.00 -21.78 -22.99
C LEU A 765 -21.89 -20.54 -22.93
N SER A 766 -21.53 -19.49 -23.66
CA SER A 766 -22.36 -18.30 -23.86
C SER A 766 -23.62 -18.59 -24.68
N GLY A 767 -23.66 -19.72 -25.40
CA GLY A 767 -24.71 -20.07 -26.34
C GLY A 767 -24.62 -19.34 -27.68
N ILE A 768 -23.51 -18.64 -27.96
CA ILE A 768 -23.32 -17.83 -29.18
C ILE A 768 -21.92 -18.10 -29.74
N SER A 769 -21.85 -18.64 -30.95
CA SER A 769 -20.59 -18.95 -31.62
C SER A 769 -20.07 -17.75 -32.44
N GLY A 770 -18.73 -17.56 -32.39
CA GLY A 770 -18.06 -16.44 -33.08
C GLY A 770 -18.08 -15.14 -32.29
N PHE A 771 -17.94 -14.02 -33.01
CA PHE A 771 -17.72 -12.71 -32.42
C PHE A 771 -19.00 -11.91 -32.22
N LEU A 772 -19.11 -11.30 -31.02
CA LEU A 772 -20.16 -10.34 -30.69
C LEU A 772 -19.59 -8.99 -30.27
N PRO A 773 -20.25 -7.87 -30.64
CA PRO A 773 -19.91 -6.55 -30.13
C PRO A 773 -20.03 -6.52 -28.60
N ASN A 774 -18.97 -6.06 -27.92
CA ASN A 774 -18.93 -5.94 -26.49
C ASN A 774 -18.55 -4.53 -26.05
N ILE A 775 -19.28 -4.02 -25.05
CA ILE A 775 -19.06 -2.70 -24.43
C ILE A 775 -18.96 -2.81 -22.91
N TYR A 776 -18.94 -4.01 -22.37
CA TYR A 776 -19.01 -4.31 -20.94
C TYR A 776 -17.76 -5.03 -20.45
N ARG A 777 -17.33 -4.69 -19.24
CA ARG A 777 -16.41 -5.48 -18.42
C ARG A 777 -16.92 -5.58 -16.99
N ALA A 778 -16.47 -6.57 -16.24
CA ALA A 778 -16.67 -6.61 -14.79
C ALA A 778 -16.03 -5.35 -14.18
N PRO A 779 -16.74 -4.55 -13.40
CA PRO A 779 -16.20 -3.30 -12.90
C PRO A 779 -14.98 -3.53 -12.01
N SER A 780 -13.97 -2.69 -12.15
CA SER A 780 -12.92 -2.58 -11.14
C SER A 780 -13.44 -1.88 -9.90
N ASP A 781 -12.73 -1.97 -8.77
CA ASP A 781 -13.08 -1.26 -7.55
C ASP A 781 -13.15 0.26 -7.76
N ASN A 782 -12.30 0.82 -8.62
CA ASN A 782 -12.39 2.23 -9.04
C ASN A 782 -13.71 2.59 -9.73
N GLU A 783 -14.35 1.64 -10.37
CA GLU A 783 -15.65 1.83 -11.04
C GLU A 783 -16.85 1.50 -10.15
N GLU A 784 -16.64 0.72 -9.06
CA GLU A 784 -17.70 0.34 -8.12
C GLU A 784 -17.91 1.34 -7.00
N VAL A 785 -16.84 1.74 -6.33
CA VAL A 785 -16.88 2.53 -5.10
C VAL A 785 -17.29 3.97 -5.39
N ASN A 786 -16.73 4.54 -6.43
CA ASN A 786 -17.05 5.89 -6.86
C ASN A 786 -17.49 5.89 -8.32
N PRO A 787 -18.78 5.65 -8.60
CA PRO A 787 -19.30 5.53 -9.95
C PRO A 787 -19.35 6.91 -10.61
N ILE A 788 -18.21 7.46 -10.92
CA ILE A 788 -18.10 8.72 -11.64
C ILE A 788 -18.52 8.57 -13.08
N PRO A 789 -18.36 7.53 -13.81
CA PRO A 789 -18.86 7.60 -15.15
C PRO A 789 -20.35 7.48 -15.20
N LYS A 790 -20.87 8.24 -16.09
CA LYS A 790 -22.26 8.42 -16.47
C LYS A 790 -22.93 7.15 -17.01
N TRP A 791 -22.33 5.98 -16.83
CA TRP A 791 -23.00 4.70 -17.06
C TRP A 791 -23.37 4.06 -15.72
N ASN A 792 -24.50 3.43 -15.71
CA ASN A 792 -24.91 2.61 -14.60
C ASN A 792 -24.48 1.18 -14.93
N ARG A 793 -23.57 0.60 -14.12
CA ARG A 793 -23.04 -0.75 -14.26
C ARG A 793 -24.11 -1.80 -14.57
N GLU A 794 -25.18 -1.82 -13.79
CA GLU A 794 -26.27 -2.77 -13.96
C GLU A 794 -27.03 -2.57 -15.29
N LYS A 795 -27.16 -1.32 -15.75
CA LYS A 795 -27.79 -1.04 -17.04
C LYS A 795 -26.87 -1.44 -18.19
N LEU A 796 -25.58 -1.18 -18.09
CA LEU A 796 -24.60 -1.54 -19.11
C LEU A 796 -24.50 -3.07 -19.26
N ALA A 797 -24.49 -3.80 -18.15
CA ALA A 797 -24.49 -5.28 -18.13
C ALA A 797 -25.74 -5.90 -18.79
N ARG A 798 -26.85 -5.15 -18.87
CA ARG A 798 -28.09 -5.59 -19.53
C ARG A 798 -28.11 -5.33 -21.03
N VAL A 799 -27.19 -4.52 -21.56
CA VAL A 799 -27.10 -4.23 -22.98
C VAL A 799 -26.57 -5.46 -23.73
N LYS A 800 -27.31 -5.97 -24.64
CA LYS A 800 -26.95 -7.13 -25.46
C LYS A 800 -26.91 -6.75 -26.93
N ALA A 801 -26.02 -7.39 -27.69
CA ALA A 801 -26.01 -7.34 -29.15
C ALA A 801 -27.13 -8.23 -29.67
N VAL A 802 -28.09 -7.61 -30.36
CA VAL A 802 -29.23 -8.29 -30.98
C VAL A 802 -29.05 -8.24 -32.48
N TYR A 803 -28.91 -9.39 -33.12
CA TYR A 803 -28.73 -9.51 -34.56
C TYR A 803 -29.91 -8.91 -35.33
N LYS A 804 -29.64 -8.24 -36.48
CA LYS A 804 -30.61 -7.53 -37.29
C LYS A 804 -30.61 -7.93 -38.75
N GLY A 805 -29.64 -8.69 -39.18
CA GLY A 805 -29.50 -9.13 -40.53
C GLY A 805 -28.06 -9.17 -41.01
N MET A 806 -27.85 -9.81 -42.13
CA MET A 806 -26.52 -10.00 -42.72
C MET A 806 -26.63 -9.81 -44.26
N ARG A 807 -25.53 -9.37 -44.83
CA ARG A 807 -25.36 -9.36 -46.30
C ARG A 807 -24.00 -9.99 -46.63
N ALA A 808 -23.92 -10.57 -47.82
CA ALA A 808 -22.69 -11.10 -48.38
C ALA A 808 -22.47 -10.50 -49.79
N GLU A 809 -21.22 -10.20 -50.08
CA GLU A 809 -20.76 -9.67 -51.37
C GLU A 809 -19.51 -10.48 -51.80
N SER A 810 -19.46 -10.89 -53.08
CA SER A 810 -18.29 -11.60 -53.60
C SER A 810 -17.57 -10.72 -54.61
N GLU A 811 -16.30 -10.51 -54.38
CA GLU A 811 -15.38 -9.84 -55.31
C GLU A 811 -14.41 -10.85 -55.91
N GLU A 812 -13.54 -10.41 -56.83
CA GLU A 812 -12.65 -11.34 -57.57
C GLU A 812 -11.74 -12.18 -56.66
N LYS A 813 -11.22 -11.61 -55.57
CA LYS A 813 -10.24 -12.21 -54.65
C LYS A 813 -10.69 -12.28 -53.19
N GLU A 814 -11.86 -11.75 -52.88
CA GLU A 814 -12.36 -11.69 -51.51
C GLU A 814 -13.87 -11.85 -51.42
N VAL A 815 -14.32 -12.34 -50.28
CA VAL A 815 -15.73 -12.40 -49.89
C VAL A 815 -15.94 -11.54 -48.66
N LYS A 816 -16.89 -10.59 -48.74
CA LYS A 816 -17.30 -9.71 -47.65
C LYS A 816 -18.62 -10.17 -47.04
N ILE A 817 -18.66 -10.35 -45.75
CA ILE A 817 -19.87 -10.70 -45.02
C ILE A 817 -20.03 -9.68 -43.88
N THR A 818 -21.19 -8.96 -43.88
CA THR A 818 -21.46 -7.91 -42.91
C THR A 818 -22.67 -8.27 -42.07
N ALA A 819 -22.49 -8.46 -40.75
CA ALA A 819 -23.55 -8.68 -39.77
C ALA A 819 -23.89 -7.40 -39.03
N TYR A 820 -25.16 -7.10 -38.84
CA TYR A 820 -25.67 -5.88 -38.20
C TYR A 820 -26.29 -6.21 -36.85
N TYR A 821 -26.03 -5.35 -35.83
CA TYR A 821 -26.53 -5.53 -34.49
C TYR A 821 -27.15 -4.26 -33.92
N ASP A 822 -28.20 -4.42 -33.12
CA ASP A 822 -28.71 -3.42 -32.22
C ASP A 822 -28.22 -3.74 -30.79
N MET A 823 -27.52 -2.79 -30.14
CA MET A 823 -27.11 -2.89 -28.78
C MET A 823 -28.25 -2.36 -27.88
N THR A 824 -29.00 -3.26 -27.23
CA THR A 824 -30.25 -2.95 -26.51
C THR A 824 -30.41 -3.74 -25.22
N ASP A 825 -31.18 -3.19 -24.27
CA ASP A 825 -31.67 -3.89 -23.07
C ASP A 825 -33.08 -4.52 -23.30
N GLY A 826 -33.52 -4.60 -24.56
CA GLY A 826 -34.86 -5.03 -24.92
C GLY A 826 -35.92 -3.93 -24.89
N LYS A 827 -35.65 -2.79 -24.31
CA LYS A 827 -36.57 -1.63 -24.21
C LYS A 827 -36.03 -0.40 -24.93
N ARG A 828 -34.74 -0.20 -24.94
CA ARG A 828 -34.05 0.99 -25.44
C ARG A 828 -32.92 0.60 -26.36
N LEU A 829 -32.77 1.32 -27.49
CA LEU A 829 -31.62 1.21 -28.38
C LEU A 829 -30.53 2.18 -27.90
N TYR A 830 -29.41 1.65 -27.52
CA TYR A 830 -28.24 2.40 -27.02
C TYR A 830 -27.26 2.70 -28.13
N TYR A 831 -26.92 1.65 -28.93
CA TYR A 831 -25.97 1.76 -30.03
C TYR A 831 -26.43 0.89 -31.19
N LYS A 832 -25.92 1.21 -32.41
CA LYS A 832 -25.90 0.28 -33.54
C LYS A 832 -24.47 -0.14 -33.78
N SER A 833 -24.28 -1.40 -34.14
CA SER A 833 -22.99 -1.97 -34.46
C SER A 833 -23.07 -2.81 -35.71
N PHE A 834 -21.95 -2.98 -36.38
CA PHE A 834 -21.78 -4.02 -37.37
C PHE A 834 -20.43 -4.70 -37.22
N ILE A 835 -20.32 -5.93 -37.73
CA ILE A 835 -19.07 -6.65 -37.92
C ILE A 835 -18.99 -7.03 -39.38
N GLU A 836 -17.95 -6.59 -40.06
CA GLU A 836 -17.66 -6.92 -41.46
C GLU A 836 -16.45 -7.85 -41.48
N TYR A 837 -16.62 -9.00 -42.10
CA TYR A 837 -15.60 -10.02 -42.33
C TYR A 837 -15.21 -10.02 -43.78
N THR A 838 -13.96 -9.76 -44.12
CA THR A 838 -13.40 -9.90 -45.48
C THR A 838 -12.48 -11.11 -45.50
N VAL A 839 -12.91 -12.16 -46.18
CA VAL A 839 -12.25 -13.46 -46.24
C VAL A 839 -11.36 -13.54 -47.49
N PHE A 840 -10.13 -14.01 -47.31
CA PHE A 840 -9.10 -14.19 -48.34
C PHE A 840 -8.74 -15.66 -48.53
N SER A 841 -8.12 -15.96 -49.68
CA SER A 841 -7.85 -17.34 -50.11
C SER A 841 -6.88 -18.15 -49.23
N ASP A 842 -6.05 -17.50 -48.45
CA ASP A 842 -5.16 -18.15 -47.48
C ASP A 842 -5.84 -18.39 -46.11
N GLY A 843 -7.13 -18.17 -46.02
CA GLY A 843 -7.92 -18.23 -44.79
C GLY A 843 -7.85 -16.99 -43.95
N THR A 844 -7.04 -15.98 -44.25
CA THR A 844 -7.04 -14.72 -43.51
C THR A 844 -8.40 -14.04 -43.58
N VAL A 845 -8.93 -13.56 -42.45
CA VAL A 845 -10.18 -12.82 -42.37
C VAL A 845 -9.90 -11.45 -41.74
N LYS A 846 -9.99 -10.38 -42.52
CA LYS A 846 -9.96 -9.02 -41.97
C LYS A 846 -11.31 -8.68 -41.35
N VAL A 847 -11.27 -8.17 -40.12
CA VAL A 847 -12.46 -7.81 -39.34
C VAL A 847 -12.50 -6.31 -39.15
N ARG A 848 -13.63 -5.70 -39.49
CA ARG A 848 -13.93 -4.30 -39.19
C ARG A 848 -15.19 -4.24 -38.34
N SER A 849 -15.16 -3.56 -37.24
CA SER A 849 -16.33 -3.37 -36.37
C SER A 849 -16.56 -1.90 -36.08
N SER A 850 -17.82 -1.51 -35.94
CA SER A 850 -18.22 -0.14 -35.61
C SER A 850 -19.19 -0.10 -34.44
N LEU A 851 -19.19 1.02 -33.74
CA LEU A 851 -20.18 1.34 -32.71
C LEU A 851 -20.70 2.76 -32.93
N ALA A 852 -21.99 2.88 -33.28
CA ALA A 852 -22.67 4.16 -33.52
C ALA A 852 -23.65 4.46 -32.36
N ARG A 853 -23.38 5.54 -31.62
CA ARG A 853 -24.17 5.94 -30.46
C ARG A 853 -25.57 6.39 -30.87
N LYS A 854 -26.58 5.99 -30.10
CA LYS A 854 -27.99 6.41 -30.26
C LYS A 854 -28.44 7.24 -29.05
N ARG A 855 -29.66 7.74 -29.06
CA ARG A 855 -30.19 8.68 -28.09
C ARG A 855 -29.94 8.28 -26.61
N TYR A 856 -30.03 7.00 -26.31
CA TYR A 856 -29.88 6.48 -24.95
C TYR A 856 -28.46 5.99 -24.62
N GLY A 857 -27.57 5.95 -25.62
CA GLY A 857 -26.19 5.51 -25.45
C GLY A 857 -25.38 6.48 -24.61
N TRP A 858 -24.57 5.95 -23.71
CA TRP A 858 -23.63 6.73 -22.94
C TRP A 858 -22.48 7.22 -23.82
N LYS A 859 -21.96 8.38 -23.54
CA LYS A 859 -20.76 8.89 -24.23
C LYS A 859 -19.47 8.20 -23.77
N GLU A 860 -19.34 7.96 -22.49
CA GLU A 860 -18.18 7.28 -21.92
C GLU A 860 -18.49 5.80 -21.71
N LEU A 861 -17.57 4.94 -22.09
CA LEU A 861 -17.68 3.48 -21.98
C LEU A 861 -16.40 2.89 -21.38
N PRO A 862 -16.49 1.73 -20.70
CA PRO A 862 -15.31 1.04 -20.20
C PRO A 862 -14.48 0.41 -21.32
N ARG A 863 -15.13 -0.08 -22.37
CA ARG A 863 -14.46 -0.70 -23.53
C ARG A 863 -15.37 -0.70 -24.77
N PHE A 864 -14.76 -0.91 -25.94
CA PHE A 864 -15.43 -1.38 -27.15
C PHE A 864 -14.53 -2.35 -27.90
N GLY A 865 -15.05 -3.53 -28.08
CA GLY A 865 -14.38 -4.61 -28.78
C GLY A 865 -15.33 -5.72 -29.19
N LEU A 866 -14.75 -6.85 -29.49
CA LEU A 866 -15.46 -8.10 -29.85
C LEU A 866 -15.04 -9.19 -28.87
N THR A 867 -16.02 -9.99 -28.41
CA THR A 867 -15.76 -11.19 -27.62
C THR A 867 -16.09 -12.44 -28.40
N ALA A 868 -15.28 -13.49 -28.18
CA ALA A 868 -15.51 -14.81 -28.76
C ALA A 868 -15.06 -15.92 -27.80
N GLU A 869 -15.54 -17.12 -28.06
CA GLU A 869 -15.04 -18.34 -27.40
C GLU A 869 -14.26 -19.18 -28.40
N LEU A 870 -13.02 -19.49 -28.03
CA LEU A 870 -12.15 -20.42 -28.73
C LEU A 870 -12.21 -21.81 -28.07
N PRO A 871 -11.85 -22.88 -28.77
CA PRO A 871 -11.65 -24.19 -28.18
C PRO A 871 -10.71 -24.13 -26.98
N LYS A 872 -11.02 -24.87 -25.92
CA LYS A 872 -10.22 -24.85 -24.67
C LYS A 872 -8.77 -25.24 -24.88
N GLU A 873 -8.50 -26.04 -25.90
CA GLU A 873 -7.15 -26.47 -26.28
C GLU A 873 -6.27 -25.30 -26.71
N PHE A 874 -6.86 -24.17 -27.15
CA PHE A 874 -6.13 -22.97 -27.55
C PHE A 874 -5.77 -22.11 -26.34
N SER A 875 -5.12 -22.73 -25.36
CA SER A 875 -4.77 -22.11 -24.09
C SER A 875 -3.33 -21.57 -24.04
N ASN A 876 -2.47 -21.90 -25.01
CA ASN A 876 -1.12 -21.32 -25.10
C ASN A 876 -1.21 -19.98 -25.82
N VAL A 877 -0.68 -18.93 -25.22
CA VAL A 877 -0.73 -17.58 -25.74
C VAL A 877 0.67 -17.07 -26.04
N LYS A 878 0.88 -16.59 -27.28
CA LYS A 878 2.09 -15.88 -27.67
C LYS A 878 1.67 -14.54 -28.27
N TYR A 879 2.20 -13.43 -27.79
CA TYR A 879 1.80 -12.11 -28.27
C TYR A 879 2.98 -11.13 -28.34
N LEU A 880 2.86 -10.16 -29.25
CA LEU A 880 3.73 -9.00 -29.34
C LEU A 880 2.92 -7.77 -28.94
N GLY A 881 3.20 -7.26 -27.76
CA GLY A 881 2.45 -6.15 -27.12
C GLY A 881 3.05 -5.76 -25.79
N ARG A 882 2.32 -4.98 -25.00
CA ARG A 882 2.74 -4.65 -23.64
C ARG A 882 2.55 -5.84 -22.70
N GLY A 883 3.58 -6.12 -21.87
CA GLY A 883 3.61 -7.25 -20.94
C GLY A 883 4.87 -7.26 -20.07
N PRO A 884 5.12 -8.37 -19.35
CA PRO A 884 4.31 -9.58 -19.23
C PRO A 884 3.05 -9.41 -18.39
N TYR A 885 2.97 -8.34 -17.56
CA TYR A 885 1.89 -8.09 -16.62
C TYR A 885 0.72 -7.38 -17.28
N GLU A 886 -0.48 -7.51 -16.68
CA GLU A 886 -1.65 -6.75 -17.11
C GLU A 886 -1.38 -5.25 -17.13
N ASN A 887 -2.04 -4.55 -18.04
CA ASN A 887 -1.84 -3.11 -18.20
C ASN A 887 -3.05 -2.45 -18.85
N LEU A 888 -3.22 -1.17 -18.57
CA LEU A 888 -4.20 -0.27 -19.18
C LEU A 888 -3.48 0.98 -19.70
N CYS A 889 -4.17 1.85 -20.40
CA CYS A 889 -3.53 3.00 -21.03
C CYS A 889 -2.93 4.02 -20.04
N ASP A 890 -3.42 4.07 -18.80
CA ASP A 890 -2.89 4.90 -17.69
C ASP A 890 -2.13 4.10 -16.63
N PHE A 891 -1.82 2.84 -16.93
CA PHE A 891 -1.25 1.87 -16.00
C PHE A 891 -0.38 0.89 -16.81
N ASN A 892 0.76 1.35 -17.31
CA ASN A 892 1.57 0.56 -18.26
C ASN A 892 3.07 0.83 -18.25
N GLY A 893 3.58 1.65 -17.35
CA GLY A 893 5.01 1.94 -17.22
C GLY A 893 5.83 0.70 -16.90
N GLN A 894 5.26 -0.23 -16.13
CA GLN A 894 5.85 -1.51 -15.76
C GLN A 894 5.81 -2.56 -16.91
N SER A 895 5.07 -2.30 -17.99
CA SER A 895 4.83 -3.27 -19.09
C SER A 895 5.45 -2.80 -20.42
N PRO A 896 6.73 -3.09 -20.68
CA PRO A 896 7.36 -2.79 -21.96
C PRO A 896 6.74 -3.59 -23.10
N ILE A 897 6.81 -3.07 -24.33
CA ILE A 897 6.45 -3.82 -25.53
C ILE A 897 7.50 -4.89 -25.76
N GLY A 898 7.05 -6.13 -25.87
CA GLY A 898 7.90 -7.31 -26.04
C GLY A 898 7.17 -8.45 -26.72
N LEU A 899 7.92 -9.52 -27.00
CA LEU A 899 7.37 -10.79 -27.44
C LEU A 899 7.25 -11.73 -26.24
N TYR A 900 6.03 -12.02 -25.84
CA TYR A 900 5.73 -12.78 -24.62
C TYR A 900 5.06 -14.11 -24.95
N LYS A 901 5.29 -15.09 -24.07
CA LYS A 901 4.60 -16.39 -24.07
C LYS A 901 4.01 -16.61 -22.68
N THR A 902 2.78 -17.05 -22.64
CA THR A 902 2.03 -17.31 -21.40
C THR A 902 0.91 -18.33 -21.69
N THR A 903 0.05 -18.56 -20.73
CA THR A 903 -1.18 -19.34 -20.90
C THR A 903 -2.38 -18.52 -20.48
N VAL A 904 -3.57 -18.89 -20.93
CA VAL A 904 -4.85 -18.27 -20.53
C VAL A 904 -4.99 -18.25 -19.01
N LYS A 905 -4.55 -19.34 -18.35
CA LYS A 905 -4.58 -19.43 -16.89
C LYS A 905 -3.63 -18.44 -16.19
N GLU A 906 -2.44 -18.24 -16.74
CA GLU A 906 -1.43 -17.32 -16.18
C GLU A 906 -1.74 -15.85 -16.43
N MET A 907 -2.65 -15.54 -17.34
CA MET A 907 -3.14 -14.18 -17.58
C MET A 907 -4.11 -13.71 -16.49
N HIS A 908 -4.69 -14.62 -15.71
CA HIS A 908 -5.56 -14.30 -14.59
C HIS A 908 -4.76 -13.66 -13.45
N VAL A 909 -5.26 -12.55 -12.89
CA VAL A 909 -4.74 -11.94 -11.66
C VAL A 909 -5.72 -12.23 -10.53
N ASP A 910 -5.24 -12.92 -9.51
CA ASP A 910 -6.05 -13.50 -8.44
C ASP A 910 -6.38 -12.48 -7.33
N TYR A 911 -7.02 -11.36 -7.71
CA TYR A 911 -7.49 -10.36 -6.74
C TYR A 911 -8.44 -11.00 -5.72
N ILE A 912 -8.28 -10.66 -4.43
CA ILE A 912 -9.15 -11.18 -3.35
C ILE A 912 -10.62 -10.90 -3.65
N LYS A 913 -10.93 -9.67 -4.09
CA LYS A 913 -12.23 -9.32 -4.67
C LYS A 913 -12.10 -9.33 -6.19
N PRO A 914 -12.69 -10.33 -6.89
CA PRO A 914 -12.59 -10.46 -8.33
C PRO A 914 -13.13 -9.25 -9.09
N GLN A 915 -12.42 -8.84 -10.13
CA GLN A 915 -12.72 -7.70 -10.99
C GLN A 915 -12.08 -7.90 -12.37
N ASP A 916 -12.38 -7.05 -13.36
CA ASP A 916 -11.73 -7.14 -14.68
C ASP A 916 -10.21 -7.09 -14.53
N ASN A 917 -9.52 -8.02 -15.17
CA ASN A 917 -8.08 -8.19 -15.04
C ASN A 917 -7.46 -8.80 -16.31
N GLY A 918 -6.14 -8.91 -16.38
CA GLY A 918 -5.42 -9.61 -17.43
C GLY A 918 -5.46 -8.92 -18.80
N ASN A 919 -5.74 -7.62 -18.87
CA ASN A 919 -5.70 -6.88 -20.13
C ASN A 919 -4.25 -6.60 -20.58
N HIS A 920 -3.96 -6.77 -21.87
CA HIS A 920 -2.70 -6.40 -22.52
C HIS A 920 -2.93 -5.44 -23.67
N GLY A 921 -2.27 -4.28 -23.62
CA GLY A 921 -2.43 -3.21 -24.60
C GLY A 921 -1.34 -3.15 -25.67
N ALA A 922 -1.56 -2.31 -26.69
CA ALA A 922 -0.63 -2.06 -27.78
C ALA A 922 -0.19 -3.34 -28.53
N VAL A 923 -1.09 -4.32 -28.63
CA VAL A 923 -0.82 -5.65 -29.19
C VAL A 923 -0.84 -5.59 -30.71
N ARG A 924 0.20 -6.12 -31.33
CA ARG A 924 0.36 -6.22 -32.77
C ARG A 924 -0.11 -7.57 -33.30
N PHE A 925 0.14 -8.63 -32.55
CA PHE A 925 -0.47 -9.92 -32.77
C PHE A 925 -0.62 -10.69 -31.45
N ALA A 926 -1.60 -11.60 -31.43
CA ALA A 926 -1.77 -12.59 -30.37
C ALA A 926 -2.15 -13.94 -31.01
N GLU A 927 -1.38 -14.96 -30.72
CA GLU A 927 -1.56 -16.34 -31.19
C GLU A 927 -2.12 -17.19 -30.05
N PHE A 928 -3.22 -17.90 -30.29
CA PHE A 928 -3.83 -18.85 -29.37
C PHE A 928 -3.70 -20.25 -29.98
N THR A 929 -2.94 -21.13 -29.33
CA THR A 929 -2.59 -22.43 -29.92
C THR A 929 -2.81 -23.60 -28.95
N ASP A 930 -3.01 -24.77 -29.52
CA ASP A 930 -3.00 -26.05 -28.82
C ASP A 930 -1.58 -26.54 -28.50
N GLY A 931 -1.46 -27.71 -27.87
CA GLY A 931 -0.17 -28.35 -27.58
C GLY A 931 0.66 -28.74 -28.82
N ASN A 932 0.06 -28.75 -30.03
CA ASN A 932 0.73 -29.05 -31.28
C ASN A 932 1.10 -27.78 -32.07
N GLY A 933 0.76 -26.61 -31.54
CA GLY A 933 1.02 -25.31 -32.18
C GLY A 933 0.00 -24.92 -33.23
N LYS A 934 -1.14 -25.62 -33.34
CA LYS A 934 -2.27 -25.24 -34.21
C LYS A 934 -3.23 -24.30 -33.46
N GLY A 935 -3.84 -23.36 -34.17
CA GLY A 935 -4.77 -22.43 -33.56
C GLY A 935 -5.13 -21.22 -34.40
N LEU A 936 -5.37 -20.11 -33.74
CA LEU A 936 -5.82 -18.86 -34.36
C LEU A 936 -4.94 -17.69 -33.91
N ALA A 937 -4.47 -16.91 -34.88
CA ALA A 937 -3.77 -15.65 -34.65
C ALA A 937 -4.71 -14.47 -34.87
N PHE A 938 -4.63 -13.48 -34.00
CA PHE A 938 -5.20 -12.15 -34.16
C PHE A 938 -4.08 -11.17 -34.52
N LEU A 939 -4.27 -10.41 -35.60
CA LEU A 939 -3.29 -9.46 -36.13
C LEU A 939 -3.85 -8.04 -36.04
N GLY A 940 -3.10 -7.11 -35.46
CA GLY A 940 -3.54 -5.72 -35.26
C GLY A 940 -3.55 -4.89 -36.55
N ALA A 941 -4.54 -4.03 -36.70
CA ALA A 941 -4.64 -3.08 -37.81
C ALA A 941 -4.92 -1.65 -37.26
N PRO A 942 -3.95 -0.93 -36.70
CA PRO A 942 -2.55 -1.35 -36.49
C PRO A 942 -2.30 -2.13 -35.19
N LYS A 943 -3.15 -1.96 -34.17
CA LYS A 943 -3.01 -2.53 -32.81
C LYS A 943 -4.39 -2.71 -32.16
N PHE A 944 -4.44 -3.57 -31.17
CA PHE A 944 -5.60 -3.79 -30.29
C PHE A 944 -5.15 -4.01 -28.84
N SER A 945 -6.11 -4.08 -27.93
CA SER A 945 -5.94 -4.65 -26.61
C SER A 945 -6.63 -6.01 -26.54
N PHE A 946 -6.15 -6.93 -25.71
CA PHE A 946 -6.84 -8.19 -25.48
C PHE A 946 -6.77 -8.64 -24.04
N SER A 947 -7.73 -9.46 -23.66
CA SER A 947 -7.69 -10.31 -22.47
C SER A 947 -8.22 -11.69 -22.81
N ALA A 948 -7.70 -12.72 -22.14
CA ALA A 948 -8.18 -14.09 -22.33
C ALA A 948 -8.30 -14.81 -20.97
N HIS A 949 -9.43 -15.48 -20.77
CA HIS A 949 -9.75 -16.15 -19.52
C HIS A 949 -10.51 -17.45 -19.76
N ASP A 950 -10.54 -18.34 -18.78
CA ASP A 950 -11.39 -19.53 -18.75
C ASP A 950 -12.73 -19.28 -18.03
N TYR A 951 -13.18 -18.04 -17.97
CA TYR A 951 -14.46 -17.60 -17.39
C TYR A 951 -14.98 -16.36 -18.11
N THR A 952 -16.27 -16.08 -17.95
CA THR A 952 -16.90 -14.88 -18.52
C THR A 952 -16.83 -13.68 -17.58
N GLN A 953 -16.95 -12.48 -18.12
CA GLN A 953 -17.10 -11.24 -17.34
C GLN A 953 -18.32 -11.26 -16.39
N LYS A 954 -19.34 -12.08 -16.67
CA LYS A 954 -20.51 -12.25 -15.78
C LYS A 954 -20.17 -13.08 -14.55
N ILE A 955 -19.41 -14.17 -14.72
CA ILE A 955 -18.90 -14.98 -13.60
C ILE A 955 -18.06 -14.09 -12.70
N LEU A 956 -17.12 -13.37 -13.27
CA LEU A 956 -16.23 -12.47 -12.55
C LEU A 956 -16.99 -11.38 -11.78
N CYS A 957 -18.00 -10.75 -12.40
CA CYS A 957 -18.84 -9.73 -11.75
C CYS A 957 -19.71 -10.27 -10.61
N ALA A 958 -20.08 -11.57 -10.66
CA ALA A 958 -20.89 -12.21 -9.63
C ALA A 958 -20.07 -12.69 -8.44
N ALA A 959 -18.79 -12.96 -8.62
CA ALA A 959 -17.88 -13.43 -7.62
C ALA A 959 -17.62 -12.35 -6.56
N ARG A 960 -17.67 -12.72 -5.30
CA ARG A 960 -17.33 -11.87 -4.15
C ARG A 960 -15.89 -12.11 -3.70
N HIS A 961 -15.44 -13.36 -3.80
CA HIS A 961 -14.08 -13.80 -3.49
C HIS A 961 -13.52 -14.59 -4.66
N ARG A 962 -12.21 -14.70 -4.72
CA ARG A 962 -11.52 -15.43 -5.78
C ARG A 962 -11.96 -16.89 -5.90
N GLU A 963 -12.35 -17.54 -4.80
CA GLU A 963 -12.87 -18.90 -4.77
C GLU A 963 -14.30 -19.03 -5.35
N ASP A 964 -14.98 -17.92 -5.59
CA ASP A 964 -16.28 -17.90 -6.26
C ASP A 964 -16.17 -17.86 -7.79
N VAL A 965 -14.96 -17.64 -8.33
CA VAL A 965 -14.73 -17.63 -9.77
C VAL A 965 -14.80 -19.06 -10.30
N ILE A 966 -15.81 -19.33 -11.12
CA ILE A 966 -16.00 -20.63 -11.74
C ILE A 966 -15.17 -20.66 -13.03
N HIS A 967 -14.14 -21.49 -13.04
CA HIS A 967 -13.34 -21.77 -14.21
C HIS A 967 -14.04 -22.77 -15.13
N GLU A 968 -14.12 -22.50 -16.38
CA GLU A 968 -14.87 -23.27 -17.38
C GLU A 968 -13.94 -23.87 -18.44
N ASP A 969 -14.43 -24.92 -19.13
CA ASP A 969 -13.68 -25.63 -20.17
C ASP A 969 -13.73 -24.87 -21.51
N THR A 970 -13.27 -23.62 -21.53
CA THR A 970 -13.26 -22.76 -22.71
C THR A 970 -12.18 -21.68 -22.63
N THR A 971 -11.88 -21.01 -23.74
CA THR A 971 -11.06 -19.82 -23.82
C THR A 971 -11.89 -18.63 -24.26
N PHE A 972 -12.29 -17.76 -23.32
CA PHE A 972 -12.93 -16.48 -23.64
C PHE A 972 -11.89 -15.45 -24.04
N VAL A 973 -12.03 -14.88 -25.23
CA VAL A 973 -11.14 -13.86 -25.74
C VAL A 973 -11.92 -12.57 -25.95
N SER A 974 -11.37 -11.45 -25.45
CA SER A 974 -11.79 -10.11 -25.81
C SER A 974 -10.73 -9.46 -26.69
N ILE A 975 -11.12 -9.00 -27.88
CA ILE A 975 -10.28 -8.21 -28.78
C ILE A 975 -10.85 -6.80 -28.82
N ASP A 976 -10.15 -5.84 -28.25
CA ASP A 976 -10.68 -4.50 -28.03
C ASP A 976 -9.94 -3.45 -28.84
N GLY A 977 -10.70 -2.62 -29.54
CA GLY A 977 -10.18 -1.42 -30.17
C GLY A 977 -9.96 -0.27 -29.16
N PHE A 978 -10.76 -0.25 -28.11
CA PHE A 978 -10.75 0.82 -27.11
C PHE A 978 -11.02 0.26 -25.72
N VAL A 979 -10.11 0.60 -24.79
CA VAL A 979 -10.22 0.28 -23.36
C VAL A 979 -9.91 1.54 -22.57
N ARG A 980 -10.78 1.87 -21.61
CA ARG A 980 -10.59 2.98 -20.67
C ARG A 980 -9.53 2.61 -19.64
N GLY A 981 -8.75 3.60 -19.21
CA GLY A 981 -7.83 3.45 -18.07
C GLY A 981 -8.57 3.21 -16.76
N THR A 982 -7.81 2.85 -15.71
CA THR A 982 -8.36 2.52 -14.39
C THR A 982 -8.59 3.75 -13.51
N GLY A 983 -7.68 4.75 -13.52
CA GLY A 983 -7.72 5.85 -12.56
C GLY A 983 -7.48 5.41 -11.12
N THR A 984 -8.01 6.18 -10.16
CA THR A 984 -7.95 5.92 -8.71
C THR A 984 -9.25 6.32 -8.01
N ALA A 985 -10.38 6.16 -8.69
CA ALA A 985 -11.67 6.73 -8.26
C ALA A 985 -12.31 6.00 -7.07
N SER A 986 -11.75 4.91 -6.59
CA SER A 986 -12.15 4.27 -5.33
C SER A 986 -12.06 5.26 -4.15
N CYS A 987 -11.01 6.10 -4.12
CA CYS A 987 -10.90 7.22 -3.17
C CYS A 987 -10.18 8.46 -3.76
N GLY A 988 -9.84 8.48 -5.04
CA GLY A 988 -9.07 9.54 -5.67
C GLY A 988 -9.74 10.13 -6.92
N GLN A 989 -8.90 10.60 -7.85
CA GLN A 989 -9.39 11.12 -9.12
C GLN A 989 -9.80 10.01 -10.08
N ASP A 990 -10.81 10.29 -10.87
CA ASP A 990 -11.19 9.43 -11.98
C ASP A 990 -10.08 9.41 -13.05
N THR A 991 -10.14 8.41 -13.94
CA THR A 991 -9.27 8.30 -15.13
C THR A 991 -9.13 9.64 -15.84
N LEU A 992 -7.91 10.06 -16.15
CA LEU A 992 -7.63 11.29 -16.87
C LEU A 992 -8.32 11.30 -18.23
N MET A 993 -8.78 12.47 -18.67
CA MET A 993 -9.55 12.63 -19.92
C MET A 993 -8.87 11.99 -21.14
N LYS A 994 -7.53 12.08 -21.23
CA LYS A 994 -6.75 11.48 -22.33
C LYS A 994 -6.77 9.93 -22.35
N TYR A 995 -7.17 9.31 -21.24
CA TYR A 995 -7.27 7.86 -21.07
C TYR A 995 -8.70 7.34 -21.00
N ARG A 996 -9.69 8.23 -21.17
CA ARG A 996 -11.11 7.85 -21.24
C ARG A 996 -11.48 7.45 -22.64
N PHE A 997 -12.33 6.44 -22.74
CA PHE A 997 -12.98 6.13 -24.00
C PHE A 997 -14.28 6.94 -24.12
N VAL A 998 -14.26 7.97 -24.96
CA VAL A 998 -15.39 8.89 -25.21
C VAL A 998 -15.91 8.70 -26.61
N LEU A 999 -17.17 8.30 -26.74
CA LEU A 999 -17.87 8.07 -28.00
C LEU A 999 -18.88 9.20 -28.29
N ASP A 1000 -18.52 10.16 -29.12
CA ASP A 1000 -19.43 11.24 -29.50
C ASP A 1000 -20.49 10.80 -30.48
N ASP A 1001 -20.13 10.09 -31.57
CA ASP A 1001 -21.06 9.62 -32.57
C ASP A 1001 -20.78 8.18 -33.00
N THR A 1002 -19.77 7.94 -33.82
CA THR A 1002 -19.42 6.61 -34.36
C THR A 1002 -17.92 6.40 -34.27
N ILE A 1003 -17.55 5.18 -33.93
CA ILE A 1003 -16.15 4.74 -33.90
C ILE A 1003 -16.01 3.39 -34.61
N GLU A 1004 -14.83 3.13 -35.14
CA GLU A 1004 -14.48 1.86 -35.77
C GLU A 1004 -13.14 1.37 -35.29
N PHE A 1005 -12.96 0.05 -35.24
CA PHE A 1005 -11.65 -0.57 -35.13
C PHE A 1005 -11.52 -1.77 -36.09
N ARG A 1006 -10.27 -2.21 -36.26
CA ARG A 1006 -9.93 -3.25 -37.24
C ARG A 1006 -8.84 -4.16 -36.67
N PHE A 1007 -8.94 -5.44 -37.08
CA PHE A 1007 -7.90 -6.44 -36.87
C PHE A 1007 -8.04 -7.52 -37.96
N ALA A 1008 -7.21 -8.53 -37.97
CA ALA A 1008 -7.43 -9.72 -38.80
C ALA A 1008 -7.25 -11.00 -37.96
N MET A 1009 -7.89 -12.05 -38.43
CA MET A 1009 -7.71 -13.41 -37.93
C MET A 1009 -6.95 -14.20 -38.98
N LYS A 1010 -6.05 -15.09 -38.56
CA LYS A 1010 -5.31 -15.98 -39.47
C LYS A 1010 -5.15 -17.35 -38.81
N PRO A 1011 -5.50 -18.43 -39.53
CA PRO A 1011 -5.26 -19.79 -39.06
C PRO A 1011 -3.77 -20.07 -38.86
N ILE A 1012 -3.45 -20.79 -37.81
CA ILE A 1012 -2.12 -21.36 -37.54
C ILE A 1012 -2.25 -22.87 -37.76
N THR A 1013 -1.65 -23.38 -38.79
CA THR A 1013 -1.83 -24.79 -39.22
C THR A 1013 -0.58 -25.64 -39.07
N ARG A 1014 0.55 -25.03 -38.58
CA ARG A 1014 1.84 -25.74 -38.40
C ARG A 1014 2.41 -25.43 -37.03
#